data_45705d71825d700c389198631e02df9a
#
_entry.id   45705d71825d700c389198631e02df9a
#
_cell.length_a   1.000
_cell.length_b   1.000
_cell.length_c   1.000
_cell.angle_alpha   90.00
_cell.angle_beta   90.00
_cell.angle_gamma   90.00
#
_symmetry.space_group_name_H-M   'P 1'
#
loop_
_entity.id
_entity.type
_entity.pdbx_description
1 polymer ?
#
loop_
_entity_poly.entity_id
_entity_poly.type
_entity_poly.pdbx_seq_one_letter_code
_entity_poly.pdbx_strand_id
1 'polypeptide(L)'
;MSTFNLRTLISFSLIFSMTSIAIAENNPSIEEVIVSSEKRDESLQDISQSITALTEQELEIKNITDFVGLSAIAPGVTVAKNEGYKTIISIRGVGDETNQNAIAAPSVALHMDGIFIASKFSLRTDFIDLERIEVLRGPQGTLFGQNSTGGTINVISQKPSFDKVKAKADVSIGNYGLVKLRGAFNLPVSDKVATRMSFVSTDRDGFSENIINRQDLDDANHTSFRSDWFFDLSETTSLRVFGQFFDANNNGAAMKGLDDQTPNPRKLAQDSASDYKLSSEIIAAILDVELGFADLKVLASTQEDDIYVMRDNDRHNFGDVHASGPLEGIPYIAAEYRPETSVAETKTFELNLISNEPINGNIDWIVGALYFDHKIANSIYEVKDVNNINLIDDMNGVFEPYVHDPECASNPFAGVCFAAYDAALGFVSEAYPTRESLSIYGQATYNVQDDLRYIFGMRYTEDSFSSDVTNFFGLQTYLIEDEIDETTGKFAVEHDIDSNTMVYASYTRGFKPGGSNLTFGYPVDDEQAFGSNPAPQLIFPLFESEIIDAFEVGLKTDFRDGRMRANISAFSYDYENLQFQSTDPDIYRGGVANIPESKMSGVELEMIGILSDSLSIDLRVSSLNTKISSDYEALDNIKSELYFFGNEPERYALRENINGNKLAKSPEFTANLGLQYDGKLKSGMPLRATAEVIHRGDFQQRVFNNPFVDKVDSYTVLNFTTSVEVDEKTGIDFMILNATDKDGMNSAMTDVFGVAGTGVELIPPRQFILRLRKQY
;
A
#
# COMPACT_ATOMS: atom_id res chain seq x y z
N MET A 1 27.37 -18.61 2.12
CA MET A 1 28.50 -17.99 1.41
C MET A 1 28.52 -18.51 -0.02
N SER A 2 27.69 -17.99 -0.89
CA SER A 2 27.79 -18.19 -2.33
C SER A 2 28.34 -16.91 -2.94
N THR A 3 29.53 -17.04 -3.45
CA THR A 3 30.26 -15.96 -4.15
C THR A 3 29.48 -15.55 -5.41
N PHE A 4 28.90 -14.38 -5.36
CA PHE A 4 28.29 -13.73 -6.51
C PHE A 4 29.38 -13.48 -7.56
N ASN A 5 29.24 -14.12 -8.69
CA ASN A 5 30.26 -14.09 -9.73
C ASN A 5 30.15 -12.78 -10.53
N LEU A 6 30.98 -11.81 -10.23
CA LEU A 6 31.13 -10.51 -10.88
C LEU A 6 31.38 -10.59 -12.41
N ARG A 7 31.48 -11.79 -12.96
CA ARG A 7 31.75 -12.02 -14.40
C ARG A 7 30.53 -11.89 -15.31
N THR A 8 29.31 -11.89 -14.77
CA THR A 8 28.09 -11.76 -15.60
C THR A 8 27.73 -10.29 -15.91
N LEU A 9 28.26 -9.34 -15.15
CA LEU A 9 28.07 -7.90 -15.38
C LEU A 9 29.02 -7.29 -16.44
N ILE A 10 30.06 -8.00 -16.82
CA ILE A 10 31.11 -7.48 -17.75
C ILE A 10 30.82 -7.80 -19.22
N SER A 11 29.85 -8.64 -19.52
CA SER A 11 29.52 -9.02 -20.91
C SER A 11 28.58 -8.06 -21.65
N PHE A 12 28.16 -6.96 -21.05
CA PHE A 12 27.36 -5.90 -21.68
C PHE A 12 28.19 -4.68 -22.15
N SER A 13 29.51 -4.79 -22.17
CA SER A 13 30.38 -3.78 -22.80
C SER A 13 30.33 -3.90 -24.32
N LEU A 14 29.23 -3.53 -24.95
CA LEU A 14 29.08 -3.40 -26.36
C LEU A 14 29.38 -1.94 -26.79
N ILE A 15 30.64 -1.74 -27.20
CA ILE A 15 31.11 -0.89 -28.32
C ILE A 15 30.06 0.08 -28.88
N PHE A 16 30.06 1.31 -28.39
CA PHE A 16 29.52 2.45 -29.11
C PHE A 16 30.66 3.31 -29.69
N SER A 17 31.06 3.01 -30.92
CA SER A 17 31.84 3.97 -31.72
C SER A 17 30.86 4.97 -32.33
N MET A 18 30.77 6.16 -31.76
CA MET A 18 30.00 7.27 -32.33
C MET A 18 30.76 7.99 -33.39
N THR A 19 30.25 7.95 -34.60
CA THR A 19 30.54 8.94 -35.65
C THR A 19 29.63 10.15 -35.41
N SER A 20 30.24 11.30 -35.13
CA SER A 20 29.55 12.59 -34.97
C SER A 20 29.01 13.03 -36.32
N ILE A 21 27.69 13.09 -36.47
CA ILE A 21 27.01 13.86 -37.51
C ILE A 21 26.40 15.07 -36.82
N ALA A 22 26.94 16.24 -37.07
CA ALA A 22 26.38 17.51 -36.64
C ALA A 22 25.16 17.85 -37.50
N ILE A 23 23.98 17.83 -36.93
CA ILE A 23 22.78 18.45 -37.49
C ILE A 23 22.21 19.33 -36.39
N ALA A 24 21.96 20.57 -36.71
CA ALA A 24 21.52 21.63 -35.81
C ALA A 24 20.01 21.55 -35.47
N GLU A 25 19.70 21.92 -34.22
CA GLU A 25 18.50 22.59 -33.71
C GLU A 25 17.16 21.86 -33.71
N ASN A 26 16.92 21.18 -32.73
CA ASN A 26 15.94 21.14 -31.60
C ASN A 26 16.41 19.98 -30.72
N ASN A 27 17.27 20.26 -29.75
CA ASN A 27 17.70 19.20 -28.81
C ASN A 27 16.53 18.92 -27.88
N PRO A 28 15.81 17.78 -28.01
CA PRO A 28 14.78 17.43 -27.04
C PRO A 28 15.48 17.22 -25.68
N SER A 29 15.09 17.98 -24.68
CA SER A 29 15.49 17.81 -23.28
C SER A 29 14.41 17.09 -22.53
N ILE A 30 14.79 16.44 -21.42
CA ILE A 30 13.83 15.87 -20.47
C ILE A 30 13.09 17.02 -19.83
N GLU A 31 11.75 16.90 -19.74
CA GLU A 31 10.92 17.91 -19.10
C GLU A 31 11.24 18.02 -17.62
N GLU A 32 11.18 19.23 -17.09
CA GLU A 32 11.24 19.46 -15.66
C GLU A 32 9.99 18.88 -14.99
N VAL A 33 10.18 18.13 -13.89
CA VAL A 33 9.09 17.56 -13.12
C VAL A 33 8.95 18.35 -11.82
N ILE A 34 7.83 19.06 -11.68
CA ILE A 34 7.49 19.77 -10.45
C ILE A 34 6.77 18.81 -9.52
N VAL A 35 7.15 18.81 -8.25
CA VAL A 35 6.56 17.99 -7.19
C VAL A 35 6.19 18.87 -5.99
N SER A 36 5.27 18.41 -5.16
CA SER A 36 4.78 19.12 -3.97
C SER A 36 5.19 18.40 -2.65
N SER A 37 6.25 17.64 -2.71
CA SER A 37 6.73 16.80 -1.61
C SER A 37 7.18 17.55 -0.35
N GLU A 38 7.58 18.80 -0.47
CA GLU A 38 7.88 19.68 0.67
C GLU A 38 6.76 20.69 0.96
N LYS A 39 5.52 20.36 0.54
CA LYS A 39 4.31 21.21 0.63
C LYS A 39 4.46 22.55 -0.13
N ARG A 40 5.46 22.60 -1.01
CA ARG A 40 5.73 23.66 -2.02
C ARG A 40 5.88 22.99 -3.37
N ASP A 41 5.59 23.73 -4.41
CA ASP A 41 5.88 23.29 -5.78
C ASP A 41 7.35 23.56 -6.09
N GLU A 42 8.15 22.52 -6.18
CA GLU A 42 9.60 22.60 -6.41
C GLU A 42 10.03 21.59 -7.48
N SER A 43 11.17 21.85 -8.15
CA SER A 43 11.74 20.91 -9.09
C SER A 43 12.16 19.61 -8.37
N LEU A 44 11.82 18.47 -8.94
CA LEU A 44 12.25 17.17 -8.41
C LEU A 44 13.78 17.09 -8.25
N GLN A 45 14.55 17.80 -9.11
CA GLN A 45 16.02 17.80 -9.07
C GLN A 45 16.58 18.59 -7.90
N ASP A 46 15.80 19.51 -7.30
CA ASP A 46 16.25 20.44 -6.24
C ASP A 46 15.92 19.95 -4.82
N ILE A 47 15.35 18.75 -4.65
CA ILE A 47 14.90 18.23 -3.37
C ILE A 47 15.84 17.14 -2.84
N SER A 48 16.25 17.23 -1.56
CA SER A 48 17.20 16.33 -0.90
C SER A 48 16.58 15.00 -0.43
N GLN A 49 15.88 14.33 -1.32
CA GLN A 49 15.35 12.99 -1.05
C GLN A 49 15.06 12.20 -2.33
N SER A 50 14.93 10.90 -2.18
CA SER A 50 14.55 9.99 -3.26
C SER A 50 13.04 10.09 -3.54
N ILE A 51 12.68 10.63 -4.72
CA ILE A 51 11.29 10.78 -5.17
C ILE A 51 11.15 10.19 -6.56
N THR A 52 10.10 9.39 -6.76
CA THR A 52 9.61 9.02 -8.08
C THR A 52 8.33 9.80 -8.35
N ALA A 53 8.31 10.63 -9.37
CA ALA A 53 7.09 11.29 -9.83
C ALA A 53 6.66 10.68 -11.16
N LEU A 54 5.38 10.33 -11.27
CA LEU A 54 4.77 9.71 -12.43
C LEU A 54 3.71 10.65 -12.99
N THR A 55 3.95 11.16 -14.16
CA THR A 55 3.03 12.06 -14.87
C THR A 55 1.79 11.33 -15.39
N GLU A 56 0.70 12.06 -15.69
CA GLU A 56 -0.49 11.52 -16.37
C GLU A 56 -0.12 10.66 -17.57
N GLN A 57 0.81 11.16 -18.41
CA GLN A 57 1.22 10.45 -19.62
C GLN A 57 1.92 9.12 -19.32
N GLU A 58 2.80 9.08 -18.33
CA GLU A 58 3.47 7.83 -17.91
C GLU A 58 2.48 6.82 -17.35
N LEU A 59 1.54 7.27 -16.49
CA LEU A 59 0.48 6.43 -15.95
C LEU A 59 -0.38 5.82 -17.07
N GLU A 60 -0.71 6.62 -18.08
CA GLU A 60 -1.52 6.15 -19.22
C GLU A 60 -0.77 5.17 -20.12
N ILE A 61 0.50 5.44 -20.48
CA ILE A 61 1.33 4.58 -21.34
C ILE A 61 1.58 3.23 -20.67
N LYS A 62 1.87 3.25 -19.37
CA LYS A 62 2.15 2.05 -18.57
C LYS A 62 0.88 1.35 -18.07
N ASN A 63 -0.30 1.91 -18.36
CA ASN A 63 -1.61 1.42 -17.90
C ASN A 63 -1.69 1.22 -16.40
N ILE A 64 -1.19 2.21 -15.64
CA ILE A 64 -1.27 2.21 -14.18
C ILE A 64 -2.57 2.87 -13.77
N THR A 65 -3.46 2.09 -13.21
CA THR A 65 -4.84 2.51 -12.90
C THR A 65 -5.17 2.42 -11.42
N ASP A 66 -4.28 1.84 -10.62
CA ASP A 66 -4.42 1.64 -9.18
C ASP A 66 -3.05 1.60 -8.48
N PHE A 67 -3.07 1.46 -7.15
CA PHE A 67 -1.85 1.40 -6.35
C PHE A 67 -1.01 0.14 -6.63
N VAL A 68 -1.61 -0.99 -7.04
CA VAL A 68 -0.87 -2.23 -7.32
C VAL A 68 0.11 -2.02 -8.48
N GLY A 69 -0.27 -1.21 -9.46
CA GLY A 69 0.58 -0.84 -10.59
C GLY A 69 1.87 -0.10 -10.19
N LEU A 70 1.92 0.58 -9.03
CA LEU A 70 3.10 1.33 -8.60
C LEU A 70 4.31 0.43 -8.33
N SER A 71 4.09 -0.83 -7.92
CA SER A 71 5.17 -1.80 -7.69
C SER A 71 5.99 -2.09 -8.95
N ALA A 72 5.44 -1.82 -10.12
CA ALA A 72 6.13 -2.02 -11.39
C ALA A 72 7.11 -0.90 -11.72
N ILE A 73 6.99 0.28 -11.11
CA ILE A 73 7.65 1.48 -11.59
C ILE A 73 8.50 2.20 -10.55
N ALA A 74 8.10 2.22 -9.29
CA ALA A 74 8.89 2.90 -8.26
C ALA A 74 9.92 1.92 -7.66
N PRO A 75 11.24 2.23 -7.72
CA PRO A 75 12.27 1.40 -7.13
C PRO A 75 12.02 1.18 -5.63
N GLY A 76 12.26 -0.04 -5.15
CA GLY A 76 12.09 -0.36 -3.73
C GLY A 76 10.65 -0.38 -3.21
N VAL A 77 9.65 -0.18 -4.10
CA VAL A 77 8.23 -0.26 -3.75
C VAL A 77 7.71 -1.66 -4.05
N THR A 78 7.07 -2.27 -3.08
CA THR A 78 6.34 -3.54 -3.22
C THR A 78 4.89 -3.29 -2.83
N VAL A 79 3.97 -3.64 -3.70
CA VAL A 79 2.54 -3.64 -3.37
C VAL A 79 2.05 -5.07 -3.40
N ALA A 80 1.64 -5.55 -2.26
CA ALA A 80 1.11 -6.88 -2.06
C ALA A 80 -0.36 -6.77 -1.63
N LYS A 81 -1.16 -7.72 -2.03
CA LYS A 81 -2.47 -7.88 -1.42
C LYS A 81 -2.35 -8.85 -0.26
N ASN A 82 -3.14 -8.65 0.76
CA ASN A 82 -3.24 -9.56 1.87
C ASN A 82 -4.70 -9.88 2.11
N GLU A 83 -4.98 -11.17 2.35
CA GLU A 83 -6.34 -11.68 2.46
C GLU A 83 -7.20 -11.38 1.21
N GLY A 84 -6.57 -11.04 0.10
CA GLY A 84 -7.22 -10.71 -1.16
C GLY A 84 -7.89 -9.33 -1.23
N TYR A 85 -8.18 -8.70 -0.12
CA TYR A 85 -8.92 -7.43 -0.05
C TYR A 85 -8.16 -6.27 0.60
N LYS A 86 -7.11 -6.53 1.37
CA LYS A 86 -6.23 -5.50 1.94
C LYS A 86 -5.05 -5.25 1.03
N THR A 87 -4.74 -4.01 0.76
CA THR A 87 -3.55 -3.62 0.00
C THR A 87 -2.47 -3.17 0.98
N ILE A 88 -1.30 -3.81 0.90
CA ILE A 88 -0.13 -3.47 1.70
C ILE A 88 0.90 -2.85 0.78
N ILE A 89 1.35 -1.66 1.11
CA ILE A 89 2.45 -0.99 0.44
C ILE A 89 3.67 -1.06 1.36
N SER A 90 4.77 -1.56 0.81
CA SER A 90 6.07 -1.55 1.46
C SER A 90 7.05 -0.73 0.62
N ILE A 91 7.75 0.19 1.24
CA ILE A 91 8.82 0.98 0.62
C ILE A 91 10.12 0.65 1.33
N ARG A 92 11.13 0.19 0.56
CA ARG A 92 12.43 -0.22 1.09
C ARG A 92 12.36 -1.28 2.20
N GLY A 93 11.34 -2.14 2.15
CA GLY A 93 11.11 -3.19 3.16
C GLY A 93 10.36 -2.72 4.41
N VAL A 94 9.94 -1.46 4.47
CA VAL A 94 9.06 -0.94 5.52
C VAL A 94 7.62 -0.99 5.05
N GLY A 95 6.82 -1.87 5.65
CA GLY A 95 5.43 -2.10 5.27
C GLY A 95 4.57 -2.45 6.48
N ASP A 96 3.26 -2.61 6.25
CA ASP A 96 2.33 -3.01 7.30
C ASP A 96 2.28 -4.54 7.41
N GLU A 97 2.85 -5.07 8.49
CA GLU A 97 2.81 -6.50 8.83
C GLU A 97 1.68 -6.85 9.81
N THR A 98 0.84 -5.88 10.15
CA THR A 98 -0.16 -5.98 11.23
C THR A 98 -1.59 -5.82 10.70
N ASN A 99 -1.80 -6.11 9.47
CA ASN A 99 -3.00 -5.83 8.69
C ASN A 99 -4.30 -6.49 9.19
N GLN A 100 -4.21 -7.50 10.05
CA GLN A 100 -5.40 -8.09 10.68
C GLN A 100 -5.88 -7.32 11.91
N ASN A 101 -5.06 -6.41 12.44
CA ASN A 101 -5.47 -5.52 13.51
C ASN A 101 -6.11 -4.25 12.90
N ALA A 102 -7.37 -3.98 13.24
CA ALA A 102 -8.10 -2.82 12.70
C ALA A 102 -7.50 -1.48 13.15
N ILE A 103 -6.86 -1.43 14.33
CA ILE A 103 -6.23 -0.23 14.87
C ILE A 103 -4.85 0.01 14.26
N ALA A 104 -4.15 -1.03 13.81
CA ALA A 104 -2.79 -0.91 13.30
C ALA A 104 -2.74 0.02 12.09
N ALA A 105 -1.93 1.05 12.22
CA ALA A 105 -1.73 2.06 11.19
C ALA A 105 -0.85 1.51 10.04
N PRO A 106 -0.99 2.00 8.81
CA PRO A 106 -0.05 1.69 7.73
C PRO A 106 1.33 2.30 8.00
N SER A 107 2.38 1.75 7.39
CA SER A 107 3.75 2.30 7.46
C SER A 107 4.08 3.25 6.31
N VAL A 108 3.21 3.35 5.31
CA VAL A 108 3.30 4.28 4.19
C VAL A 108 2.09 5.19 4.21
N ALA A 109 2.32 6.50 4.38
CA ALA A 109 1.25 7.48 4.41
C ALA A 109 0.68 7.72 3.01
N LEU A 110 -0.64 7.84 2.92
CA LEU A 110 -1.33 8.21 1.69
C LEU A 110 -1.87 9.63 1.82
N HIS A 111 -1.64 10.43 0.79
CA HIS A 111 -2.24 11.76 0.66
C HIS A 111 -2.91 11.89 -0.71
N MET A 112 -4.05 12.58 -0.76
CA MET A 112 -4.75 12.93 -1.99
C MET A 112 -4.95 14.45 -2.02
N ASP A 113 -4.37 15.11 -3.01
CA ASP A 113 -4.38 16.59 -3.11
C ASP A 113 -3.91 17.29 -1.82
N GLY A 114 -2.99 16.66 -1.08
CA GLY A 114 -2.48 17.13 0.21
C GLY A 114 -3.31 16.70 1.42
N ILE A 115 -4.50 16.14 1.25
CA ILE A 115 -5.35 15.61 2.33
C ILE A 115 -4.80 14.27 2.80
N PHE A 116 -4.58 14.11 4.09
CA PHE A 116 -4.17 12.84 4.69
C PHE A 116 -5.31 11.82 4.64
N ILE A 117 -5.04 10.62 4.16
CA ILE A 117 -5.97 9.49 4.05
C ILE A 117 -5.58 8.45 5.12
N ALA A 118 -6.33 8.41 6.21
CA ALA A 118 -6.04 7.50 7.32
C ALA A 118 -6.50 6.06 7.06
N SER A 119 -7.58 5.88 6.30
CA SER A 119 -8.16 4.57 6.03
C SER A 119 -7.33 3.79 5.02
N LYS A 120 -6.92 2.58 5.39
CA LYS A 120 -6.22 1.64 4.49
C LYS A 120 -7.14 1.06 3.40
N PHE A 121 -8.45 1.14 3.54
CA PHE A 121 -9.40 0.65 2.53
C PHE A 121 -9.39 1.53 1.28
N SER A 122 -9.13 2.84 1.41
CA SER A 122 -9.00 3.76 0.29
C SER A 122 -7.88 3.40 -0.70
N LEU A 123 -6.91 2.55 -0.31
CA LEU A 123 -5.89 1.99 -1.21
C LEU A 123 -6.44 1.03 -2.28
N ARG A 124 -7.72 0.70 -2.24
CA ARG A 124 -8.39 -0.17 -3.22
C ARG A 124 -9.12 0.61 -4.31
N THR A 125 -9.15 1.93 -4.23
CA THR A 125 -9.82 2.77 -5.21
C THR A 125 -8.99 2.93 -6.49
N ASP A 126 -9.66 3.13 -7.63
CA ASP A 126 -9.01 3.44 -8.91
C ASP A 126 -8.46 4.87 -8.92
N PHE A 127 -7.40 5.07 -9.68
CA PHE A 127 -6.92 6.41 -10.02
C PHE A 127 -7.86 7.07 -11.02
N ILE A 128 -8.38 8.24 -10.64
CA ILE A 128 -9.30 9.01 -11.47
C ILE A 128 -8.71 10.38 -11.82
N ASP A 129 -8.47 10.61 -13.11
CA ASP A 129 -8.12 11.92 -13.68
C ASP A 129 -6.94 12.60 -12.96
N LEU A 130 -5.82 11.88 -12.83
CA LEU A 130 -4.65 12.36 -12.12
C LEU A 130 -3.81 13.30 -12.98
N GLU A 131 -3.15 14.25 -12.32
CA GLU A 131 -2.04 15.03 -12.86
C GLU A 131 -0.74 14.26 -12.73
N ARG A 132 -0.48 13.72 -11.52
CA ARG A 132 0.70 12.92 -11.21
C ARG A 132 0.54 12.13 -9.91
N ILE A 133 1.44 11.20 -9.70
CA ILE A 133 1.66 10.51 -8.42
C ILE A 133 3.10 10.75 -8.00
N GLU A 134 3.31 11.12 -6.75
CA GLU A 134 4.61 11.29 -6.14
C GLU A 134 4.83 10.17 -5.11
N VAL A 135 5.91 9.41 -5.23
CA VAL A 135 6.32 8.39 -4.27
C VAL A 135 7.60 8.85 -3.57
N LEU A 136 7.45 9.29 -2.34
CA LEU A 136 8.53 9.75 -1.48
C LEU A 136 9.05 8.55 -0.69
N ARG A 137 10.31 8.20 -0.88
CA ARG A 137 10.91 7.02 -0.24
C ARG A 137 11.72 7.41 0.99
N GLY A 138 11.58 6.60 2.05
CA GLY A 138 12.16 6.86 3.35
C GLY A 138 11.28 7.72 4.26
N PRO A 139 11.61 7.81 5.56
CA PRO A 139 10.75 8.44 6.55
C PRO A 139 10.41 9.89 6.23
N GLN A 140 9.12 10.23 6.36
CA GLN A 140 8.57 11.58 6.10
C GLN A 140 7.91 12.18 7.35
N GLY A 141 8.42 11.84 8.53
CA GLY A 141 7.80 12.19 9.81
C GLY A 141 7.63 13.69 10.07
N THR A 142 8.40 14.58 9.44
CA THR A 142 8.33 16.02 9.66
C THR A 142 7.10 16.64 9.00
N LEU A 143 6.98 16.62 7.69
CA LEU A 143 5.93 17.31 6.95
C LEU A 143 4.67 16.48 6.74
N PHE A 144 4.79 15.15 6.62
CA PHE A 144 3.67 14.25 6.39
C PHE A 144 3.21 13.54 7.66
N GLY A 145 4.06 13.49 8.68
CA GLY A 145 3.69 13.06 10.03
C GLY A 145 3.75 11.56 10.24
N GLN A 146 2.84 11.07 11.08
CA GLN A 146 2.78 9.65 11.42
C GLN A 146 2.42 8.78 10.21
N ASN A 147 2.63 7.47 10.34
CA ASN A 147 2.37 6.47 9.30
C ASN A 147 3.26 6.61 8.06
N SER A 148 4.33 7.39 8.13
CA SER A 148 5.26 7.66 7.03
C SER A 148 6.67 7.11 7.29
N THR A 149 6.78 6.01 8.04
CA THR A 149 8.06 5.34 8.33
C THR A 149 8.71 4.77 7.08
N GLY A 150 7.94 4.17 6.18
CA GLY A 150 8.44 3.69 4.88
C GLY A 150 8.51 4.79 3.83
N GLY A 151 7.66 5.78 3.94
CA GLY A 151 7.53 6.86 2.97
C GLY A 151 6.11 7.39 2.84
N THR A 152 5.89 8.15 1.79
CA THR A 152 4.58 8.75 1.48
C THR A 152 4.25 8.58 0.01
N ILE A 153 2.99 8.30 -0.29
CA ILE A 153 2.43 8.39 -1.65
C ILE A 153 1.49 9.58 -1.67
N ASN A 154 1.76 10.52 -2.57
CA ASN A 154 0.94 11.70 -2.76
C ASN A 154 0.29 11.64 -4.16
N VAL A 155 -1.03 11.55 -4.20
CA VAL A 155 -1.84 11.47 -5.42
C VAL A 155 -2.38 12.85 -5.73
N ILE A 156 -2.01 13.41 -6.87
CA ILE A 156 -2.40 14.74 -7.29
C ILE A 156 -3.38 14.64 -8.45
N SER A 157 -4.57 15.18 -8.27
CA SER A 157 -5.63 15.18 -9.28
C SER A 157 -5.52 16.41 -10.19
N GLN A 158 -6.01 16.27 -11.42
CA GLN A 158 -6.18 17.39 -12.35
C GLN A 158 -7.14 18.43 -11.77
N LYS A 159 -6.71 19.68 -11.68
CA LYS A 159 -7.52 20.79 -11.15
C LYS A 159 -8.48 21.36 -12.22
N PRO A 160 -9.63 21.94 -11.83
CA PRO A 160 -10.44 22.75 -12.71
C PRO A 160 -9.64 23.94 -13.30
N SER A 161 -9.82 24.22 -14.59
CA SER A 161 -9.11 25.29 -15.31
C SER A 161 -10.10 26.30 -15.90
N PHE A 162 -9.72 27.57 -15.87
CA PHE A 162 -10.45 28.67 -16.49
C PHE A 162 -10.19 28.82 -17.99
N ASP A 163 -9.25 28.08 -18.58
CA ASP A 163 -8.80 28.30 -19.97
C ASP A 163 -9.92 28.14 -20.98
N LYS A 164 -10.50 26.96 -21.06
CA LYS A 164 -11.56 26.61 -22.02
C LYS A 164 -12.28 25.32 -21.61
N VAL A 165 -13.42 25.09 -22.22
CA VAL A 165 -14.09 23.79 -22.15
C VAL A 165 -13.16 22.74 -22.77
N LYS A 166 -12.86 21.68 -22.02
CA LYS A 166 -12.07 20.52 -22.44
C LYS A 166 -12.80 19.26 -22.01
N ALA A 167 -12.79 18.26 -22.86
CA ALA A 167 -13.30 16.95 -22.50
C ALA A 167 -12.35 15.87 -23.03
N LYS A 168 -12.15 14.82 -22.25
CA LYS A 168 -11.49 13.60 -22.69
C LYS A 168 -12.35 12.40 -22.32
N ALA A 169 -12.36 11.39 -23.19
CA ALA A 169 -13.01 10.13 -22.91
C ALA A 169 -12.25 8.99 -23.58
N ASP A 170 -12.22 7.83 -22.97
CA ASP A 170 -11.70 6.63 -23.57
C ASP A 170 -12.57 5.40 -23.25
N VAL A 171 -12.52 4.44 -24.17
CA VAL A 171 -13.14 3.14 -24.05
C VAL A 171 -12.05 2.10 -24.24
N SER A 172 -11.90 1.21 -23.29
CA SER A 172 -11.00 0.05 -23.38
C SER A 172 -11.81 -1.23 -23.41
N ILE A 173 -11.44 -2.14 -24.30
CA ILE A 173 -11.96 -3.51 -24.36
C ILE A 173 -10.81 -4.50 -24.35
N GLY A 174 -11.02 -5.69 -23.78
CA GLY A 174 -9.95 -6.68 -23.68
C GLY A 174 -10.45 -8.11 -23.52
N ASN A 175 -9.49 -9.03 -23.34
CA ASN A 175 -9.84 -10.38 -22.91
C ASN A 175 -10.40 -10.37 -21.47
N TYR A 176 -10.95 -11.50 -21.04
CA TYR A 176 -11.72 -11.62 -19.79
C TYR A 176 -12.92 -10.66 -19.74
N GLY A 177 -13.57 -10.43 -20.89
CA GLY A 177 -14.76 -9.57 -20.95
C GLY A 177 -14.51 -8.10 -20.61
N LEU A 178 -13.26 -7.63 -20.50
CA LEU A 178 -12.94 -6.27 -20.07
C LEU A 178 -13.66 -5.21 -20.87
N VAL A 179 -14.42 -4.36 -20.18
CA VAL A 179 -14.95 -3.08 -20.67
C VAL A 179 -14.60 -2.02 -19.63
N LYS A 180 -13.80 -1.02 -20.01
CA LYS A 180 -13.48 0.12 -19.14
C LYS A 180 -13.82 1.42 -19.84
N LEU A 181 -14.56 2.29 -19.15
CA LEU A 181 -14.95 3.62 -19.61
C LEU A 181 -14.32 4.65 -18.69
N ARG A 182 -13.66 5.67 -19.26
CA ARG A 182 -13.16 6.81 -18.51
C ARG A 182 -13.55 8.10 -19.19
N GLY A 183 -13.76 9.14 -18.42
CA GLY A 183 -14.00 10.46 -18.96
C GLY A 183 -13.71 11.56 -17.97
N ALA A 184 -13.32 12.72 -18.50
CA ALA A 184 -13.18 13.95 -17.74
C ALA A 184 -13.68 15.15 -18.56
N PHE A 185 -14.31 16.07 -17.87
CA PHE A 185 -14.89 17.28 -18.47
C PHE A 185 -14.55 18.49 -17.62
N ASN A 186 -13.89 19.47 -18.21
CA ASN A 186 -13.55 20.76 -17.60
C ASN A 186 -14.44 21.86 -18.16
N LEU A 187 -15.10 22.62 -17.28
CA LEU A 187 -16.00 23.69 -17.64
C LEU A 187 -15.66 24.97 -16.86
N PRO A 188 -15.13 26.03 -17.49
CA PRO A 188 -15.15 27.38 -16.92
C PRO A 188 -16.59 27.87 -16.88
N VAL A 189 -17.19 27.94 -15.70
CA VAL A 189 -18.58 28.35 -15.49
C VAL A 189 -18.71 29.87 -15.60
N SER A 190 -17.68 30.55 -15.09
CA SER A 190 -17.51 32.01 -15.18
C SER A 190 -16.03 32.39 -15.07
N ASP A 191 -15.71 33.68 -15.13
CA ASP A 191 -14.32 34.14 -14.92
C ASP A 191 -13.77 33.84 -13.50
N LYS A 192 -14.64 33.41 -12.58
CA LYS A 192 -14.30 33.13 -11.17
C LYS A 192 -14.68 31.75 -10.67
N VAL A 193 -15.31 30.95 -11.49
CA VAL A 193 -15.75 29.60 -11.11
C VAL A 193 -15.47 28.65 -12.25
N ALA A 194 -14.70 27.62 -11.97
CA ALA A 194 -14.45 26.51 -12.86
C ALA A 194 -14.82 25.17 -12.19
N THR A 195 -15.25 24.21 -12.97
CA THR A 195 -15.52 22.85 -12.47
C THR A 195 -14.91 21.81 -13.37
N ARG A 196 -14.52 20.69 -12.77
CA ARG A 196 -14.05 19.50 -13.46
C ARG A 196 -14.76 18.27 -12.91
N MET A 197 -15.30 17.46 -13.80
CA MET A 197 -15.99 16.22 -13.46
C MET A 197 -15.30 15.08 -14.14
N SER A 198 -15.09 13.97 -13.43
CA SER A 198 -14.40 12.81 -13.94
C SER A 198 -15.10 11.53 -13.49
N PHE A 199 -15.07 10.50 -14.34
CA PHE A 199 -15.62 9.20 -14.01
C PHE A 199 -14.76 8.06 -14.57
N VAL A 200 -14.82 6.92 -13.90
CA VAL A 200 -14.27 5.63 -14.34
C VAL A 200 -15.31 4.56 -14.05
N SER A 201 -15.49 3.64 -15.00
CA SER A 201 -16.28 2.42 -14.79
C SER A 201 -15.52 1.25 -15.39
N THR A 202 -15.32 0.20 -14.61
CA THR A 202 -14.62 -1.02 -15.02
C THR A 202 -15.51 -2.22 -14.78
N ASP A 203 -15.65 -3.06 -15.81
CA ASP A 203 -16.29 -4.37 -15.73
C ASP A 203 -15.37 -5.39 -16.41
N ARG A 204 -15.05 -6.49 -15.71
CA ARG A 204 -14.18 -7.55 -16.19
C ARG A 204 -14.46 -8.86 -15.44
N ASP A 205 -14.56 -9.95 -16.20
CA ASP A 205 -14.69 -11.30 -15.67
C ASP A 205 -13.46 -11.70 -14.83
N GLY A 206 -13.61 -12.69 -13.97
CA GLY A 206 -12.54 -13.20 -13.13
C GLY A 206 -11.35 -13.77 -13.91
N PHE A 207 -10.17 -13.71 -13.31
CA PHE A 207 -8.97 -14.38 -13.81
C PHE A 207 -8.87 -15.84 -13.36
N SER A 208 -9.56 -16.17 -12.29
CA SER A 208 -9.47 -17.46 -11.58
C SER A 208 -10.87 -18.01 -11.33
N GLU A 209 -10.97 -19.34 -11.12
CA GLU A 209 -12.23 -20.04 -10.88
C GLU A 209 -12.13 -20.92 -9.64
N ASN A 210 -13.06 -20.76 -8.69
CA ASN A 210 -13.30 -21.78 -7.68
C ASN A 210 -14.12 -22.93 -8.30
N ILE A 211 -13.52 -24.10 -8.44
CA ILE A 211 -14.13 -25.23 -9.15
C ILE A 211 -15.22 -25.93 -8.36
N ILE A 212 -15.33 -25.72 -7.05
CA ILE A 212 -16.35 -26.35 -6.18
C ILE A 212 -17.70 -25.64 -6.40
N ASN A 213 -17.75 -24.33 -6.26
CA ASN A 213 -18.98 -23.55 -6.38
C ASN A 213 -19.15 -22.85 -7.73
N ARG A 214 -18.18 -22.93 -8.66
CA ARG A 214 -18.15 -22.31 -9.99
C ARG A 214 -18.11 -20.80 -9.96
N GLN A 215 -17.58 -20.22 -8.91
CA GLN A 215 -17.42 -18.78 -8.78
C GLN A 215 -16.18 -18.31 -9.51
N ASP A 216 -16.33 -17.30 -10.38
CA ASP A 216 -15.21 -16.55 -10.93
C ASP A 216 -14.65 -15.61 -9.86
N LEU A 217 -13.33 -15.58 -9.71
CA LEU A 217 -12.61 -14.79 -8.71
C LEU A 217 -11.58 -13.88 -9.39
N ASP A 218 -11.12 -12.85 -8.69
CA ASP A 218 -10.27 -11.77 -9.24
C ASP A 218 -10.99 -10.96 -10.34
N ASP A 219 -12.31 -10.90 -10.34
CA ASP A 219 -13.08 -10.03 -11.19
C ASP A 219 -12.91 -8.55 -10.83
N ALA A 220 -13.40 -7.66 -11.66
CA ALA A 220 -13.40 -6.23 -11.40
C ALA A 220 -14.74 -5.63 -11.87
N ASN A 221 -15.53 -5.18 -10.92
CA ASN A 221 -16.77 -4.45 -11.16
C ASN A 221 -16.82 -3.26 -10.20
N HIS A 222 -16.46 -2.08 -10.70
CA HIS A 222 -16.41 -0.88 -9.88
C HIS A 222 -16.63 0.38 -10.70
N THR A 223 -17.05 1.43 -10.01
CA THR A 223 -17.24 2.78 -10.57
C THR A 223 -16.63 3.83 -9.65
N SER A 224 -16.09 4.88 -10.25
CA SER A 224 -15.61 6.07 -9.55
C SER A 224 -16.18 7.32 -10.19
N PHE A 225 -16.50 8.28 -9.38
CA PHE A 225 -16.92 9.62 -9.81
C PHE A 225 -16.24 10.68 -8.97
N ARG A 226 -15.77 11.76 -9.61
CA ARG A 226 -15.21 12.92 -8.92
C ARG A 226 -15.84 14.19 -9.49
N SER A 227 -16.25 15.10 -8.59
CA SER A 227 -16.68 16.46 -8.89
C SER A 227 -15.79 17.44 -8.17
N ASP A 228 -15.15 18.33 -8.90
CA ASP A 228 -14.17 19.28 -8.40
C ASP A 228 -14.55 20.72 -8.83
N TRP A 229 -14.55 21.64 -7.89
CA TRP A 229 -14.96 23.02 -8.07
C TRP A 229 -13.86 23.96 -7.57
N PHE A 230 -13.50 24.91 -8.40
CA PHE A 230 -12.53 25.94 -8.08
C PHE A 230 -13.18 27.33 -8.15
N PHE A 231 -13.03 28.09 -7.08
CA PHE A 231 -13.56 29.43 -6.90
C PHE A 231 -12.42 30.41 -6.72
N ASP A 232 -12.28 31.37 -7.63
CA ASP A 232 -11.45 32.54 -7.47
C ASP A 232 -12.24 33.59 -6.69
N LEU A 233 -12.04 33.63 -5.36
CA LEU A 233 -12.82 34.49 -4.46
C LEU A 233 -12.34 35.94 -4.53
N SER A 234 -11.03 36.16 -4.66
CA SER A 234 -10.37 37.44 -4.81
C SER A 234 -9.01 37.29 -5.49
N GLU A 235 -8.29 38.40 -5.72
CA GLU A 235 -6.94 38.37 -6.30
C GLU A 235 -5.93 37.61 -5.43
N THR A 236 -6.23 37.38 -4.15
CA THR A 236 -5.34 36.73 -3.18
C THR A 236 -5.96 35.50 -2.50
N THR A 237 -7.16 35.11 -2.91
CA THR A 237 -7.88 34.04 -2.20
C THR A 237 -8.58 33.11 -3.17
N SER A 238 -8.29 31.85 -3.10
CA SER A 238 -8.99 30.79 -3.86
C SER A 238 -9.52 29.69 -2.94
N LEU A 239 -10.59 29.03 -3.38
CA LEU A 239 -11.20 27.91 -2.70
C LEU A 239 -11.42 26.78 -3.70
N ARG A 240 -10.91 25.60 -3.39
CA ARG A 240 -11.20 24.35 -4.11
C ARG A 240 -12.06 23.46 -3.23
N VAL A 241 -13.15 22.91 -3.77
CA VAL A 241 -14.01 21.94 -3.08
C VAL A 241 -14.21 20.74 -4.00
N PHE A 242 -13.97 19.53 -3.49
CA PHE A 242 -14.20 18.34 -4.28
C PHE A 242 -14.88 17.24 -3.49
N GLY A 243 -15.62 16.39 -4.21
CA GLY A 243 -16.12 15.11 -3.73
C GLY A 243 -15.68 13.99 -4.67
N GLN A 244 -15.21 12.89 -4.11
CA GLN A 244 -14.86 11.68 -4.84
C GLN A 244 -15.58 10.49 -4.23
N PHE A 245 -16.16 9.66 -5.09
CA PHE A 245 -16.96 8.50 -4.71
C PHE A 245 -16.46 7.27 -5.48
N PHE A 246 -16.37 6.16 -4.80
CA PHE A 246 -15.98 4.87 -5.35
C PHE A 246 -16.96 3.80 -4.84
N ASP A 247 -17.37 2.90 -5.72
CA ASP A 247 -18.22 1.75 -5.38
C ASP A 247 -17.72 0.52 -6.13
N ALA A 248 -17.52 -0.57 -5.41
CA ALA A 248 -17.10 -1.87 -5.94
C ALA A 248 -17.98 -3.01 -5.40
N ASN A 249 -18.30 -3.95 -6.28
CA ASN A 249 -19.05 -5.15 -5.94
C ASN A 249 -18.49 -6.33 -6.75
N ASN A 250 -17.54 -7.05 -6.16
CA ASN A 250 -16.73 -8.09 -6.78
C ASN A 250 -16.95 -9.43 -6.09
N ASN A 251 -16.60 -10.52 -6.75
CA ASN A 251 -16.63 -11.86 -6.17
C ASN A 251 -15.45 -12.14 -5.20
N GLY A 252 -14.51 -11.20 -5.06
CA GLY A 252 -13.34 -11.34 -4.21
C GLY A 252 -12.13 -11.95 -4.91
N ALA A 253 -11.04 -12.07 -4.16
CA ALA A 253 -9.76 -12.51 -4.69
C ALA A 253 -9.59 -14.02 -4.66
N ALA A 254 -8.90 -14.55 -5.65
CA ALA A 254 -8.46 -15.95 -5.67
C ALA A 254 -7.21 -16.10 -4.78
N MET A 255 -7.39 -16.67 -3.63
CA MET A 255 -6.31 -17.06 -2.74
C MET A 255 -6.17 -18.58 -2.73
N LYS A 256 -5.43 -19.12 -3.71
CA LYS A 256 -5.24 -20.55 -3.84
C LYS A 256 -4.38 -21.09 -2.70
N GLY A 257 -4.88 -22.12 -1.98
CA GLY A 257 -4.11 -22.81 -0.95
C GLY A 257 -2.80 -23.40 -1.52
N LEU A 258 -1.70 -23.31 -0.78
CA LEU A 258 -0.42 -23.91 -1.21
C LEU A 258 -0.54 -25.45 -1.39
N ASP A 259 -1.41 -26.06 -0.60
CA ASP A 259 -1.67 -27.51 -0.64
C ASP A 259 -2.77 -27.91 -1.62
N ASP A 260 -3.42 -26.93 -2.30
CA ASP A 260 -4.44 -27.21 -3.31
C ASP A 260 -3.84 -27.95 -4.52
N GLN A 261 -4.28 -29.19 -4.73
CA GLN A 261 -3.79 -30.10 -5.75
C GLN A 261 -4.36 -29.87 -7.15
N THR A 262 -5.20 -28.85 -7.36
CA THR A 262 -5.70 -28.54 -8.71
C THR A 262 -4.53 -28.12 -9.62
N PRO A 263 -4.35 -28.79 -10.79
CA PRO A 263 -3.14 -28.59 -11.61
C PRO A 263 -3.03 -27.19 -12.22
N ASN A 264 -4.16 -26.51 -12.45
CA ASN A 264 -4.16 -25.19 -13.04
C ASN A 264 -3.96 -24.12 -11.94
N PRO A 265 -2.94 -23.25 -12.02
CA PRO A 265 -2.68 -22.23 -10.99
C PRO A 265 -3.83 -21.22 -10.81
N ARG A 266 -4.71 -21.07 -11.81
CA ARG A 266 -5.88 -20.19 -11.80
C ARG A 266 -7.18 -20.90 -11.42
N LYS A 267 -7.11 -22.15 -11.03
CA LYS A 267 -8.23 -22.90 -10.48
C LYS A 267 -7.93 -23.31 -9.06
N LEU A 268 -8.90 -23.15 -8.20
CA LEU A 268 -8.78 -23.47 -6.79
C LEU A 268 -10.01 -24.27 -6.33
N ALA A 269 -9.82 -25.05 -5.29
CA ALA A 269 -10.87 -25.83 -4.66
C ALA A 269 -11.08 -25.30 -3.23
N GLN A 270 -12.11 -24.50 -3.05
CA GLN A 270 -12.51 -23.93 -1.77
C GLN A 270 -14.00 -24.18 -1.56
N ASP A 271 -14.37 -24.61 -0.37
CA ASP A 271 -15.77 -24.97 -0.08
C ASP A 271 -16.64 -23.75 0.23
N SER A 272 -16.03 -22.61 0.57
CA SER A 272 -16.75 -21.38 0.84
C SER A 272 -16.76 -20.43 -0.36
N ALA A 273 -17.80 -19.63 -0.47
CA ALA A 273 -17.88 -18.55 -1.46
C ALA A 273 -17.12 -17.31 -0.95
N SER A 274 -16.64 -16.50 -1.89
CA SER A 274 -16.06 -15.20 -1.59
C SER A 274 -16.97 -14.06 -2.07
N ASP A 275 -16.97 -12.93 -1.36
CA ASP A 275 -17.70 -11.70 -1.71
C ASP A 275 -16.89 -10.49 -1.25
N TYR A 276 -16.89 -9.42 -2.03
CA TYR A 276 -16.16 -8.20 -1.72
C TYR A 276 -16.95 -6.98 -2.17
N LYS A 277 -17.24 -6.09 -1.22
CA LYS A 277 -17.91 -4.81 -1.48
C LYS A 277 -17.14 -3.70 -0.80
N LEU A 278 -16.96 -2.58 -1.49
CA LEU A 278 -16.35 -1.37 -0.94
C LEU A 278 -17.08 -0.14 -1.47
N SER A 279 -17.57 0.69 -0.57
CA SER A 279 -17.95 2.07 -0.85
C SER A 279 -16.96 3.01 -0.19
N SER A 280 -16.45 4.00 -0.91
CA SER A 280 -15.50 4.99 -0.40
C SER A 280 -15.91 6.38 -0.84
N GLU A 281 -15.99 7.30 0.11
CA GLU A 281 -16.37 8.71 -0.11
C GLU A 281 -15.34 9.65 0.52
N ILE A 282 -14.91 10.67 -0.23
CA ILE A 282 -14.06 11.75 0.26
C ILE A 282 -14.68 13.08 -0.16
N ILE A 283 -14.97 13.95 0.81
CA ILE A 283 -15.34 15.34 0.55
C ILE A 283 -14.30 16.24 1.20
N ALA A 284 -13.74 17.18 0.43
CA ALA A 284 -12.68 18.04 0.91
C ALA A 284 -12.80 19.48 0.41
N ALA A 285 -12.26 20.40 1.20
CA ALA A 285 -12.12 21.81 0.87
C ALA A 285 -10.67 22.26 1.13
N ILE A 286 -10.11 23.02 0.17
CA ILE A 286 -8.77 23.59 0.23
C ILE A 286 -8.91 25.08 0.00
N LEU A 287 -8.52 25.88 0.99
CA LEU A 287 -8.50 27.34 0.92
C LEU A 287 -7.05 27.80 0.87
N ASP A 288 -6.69 28.54 -0.16
CA ASP A 288 -5.40 29.21 -0.32
C ASP A 288 -5.57 30.71 -0.20
N VAL A 289 -4.74 31.37 0.65
CA VAL A 289 -4.78 32.81 0.90
C VAL A 289 -3.37 33.38 0.87
N GLU A 290 -3.10 34.30 -0.05
CA GLU A 290 -1.85 35.06 -0.12
C GLU A 290 -1.86 36.22 0.91
N LEU A 291 -1.02 36.12 1.93
CA LEU A 291 -0.89 37.13 3.00
C LEU A 291 0.20 38.17 2.71
N GLY A 292 0.89 38.02 1.57
CA GLY A 292 2.02 38.85 1.17
C GLY A 292 3.36 38.34 1.68
N PHE A 293 3.55 38.16 2.98
CA PHE A 293 4.77 37.60 3.55
C PHE A 293 4.78 36.07 3.56
N ALA A 294 3.61 35.43 3.44
CA ALA A 294 3.42 34.00 3.44
C ALA A 294 2.10 33.63 2.77
N ASP A 295 1.99 32.37 2.31
CA ASP A 295 0.74 31.79 1.87
C ASP A 295 0.16 30.94 2.98
N LEU A 296 -1.11 31.17 3.28
CA LEU A 296 -1.90 30.36 4.20
C LEU A 296 -2.70 29.34 3.40
N LYS A 297 -2.48 28.05 3.67
CA LYS A 297 -3.25 26.93 3.10
C LYS A 297 -4.00 26.23 4.21
N VAL A 298 -5.32 26.11 4.05
CA VAL A 298 -6.19 25.39 4.98
C VAL A 298 -6.87 24.26 4.25
N LEU A 299 -6.72 23.05 4.78
CA LEU A 299 -7.31 21.83 4.23
C LEU A 299 -8.28 21.25 5.26
N ALA A 300 -9.46 20.85 4.80
CA ALA A 300 -10.45 20.16 5.63
C ALA A 300 -11.09 19.03 4.84
N SER A 301 -11.29 17.87 5.44
CA SER A 301 -11.99 16.76 4.78
C SER A 301 -12.80 15.91 5.74
N THR A 302 -13.79 15.21 5.16
CA THR A 302 -14.44 14.05 5.74
C THR A 302 -14.31 12.89 4.77
N GLN A 303 -14.08 11.70 5.28
CA GLN A 303 -13.89 10.47 4.53
C GLN A 303 -14.71 9.37 5.18
N GLU A 304 -15.32 8.50 4.39
CA GLU A 304 -16.04 7.32 4.86
C GLU A 304 -15.74 6.16 3.92
N ASP A 305 -15.34 5.03 4.49
CA ASP A 305 -15.17 3.76 3.79
C ASP A 305 -16.04 2.71 4.46
N ASP A 306 -16.88 2.04 3.68
CA ASP A 306 -17.71 0.91 4.10
C ASP A 306 -17.28 -0.33 3.31
N ILE A 307 -16.79 -1.34 4.02
CA ILE A 307 -16.30 -2.57 3.42
C ILE A 307 -17.02 -3.79 3.99
N TYR A 308 -17.42 -4.67 3.09
CA TYR A 308 -17.86 -6.02 3.40
C TYR A 308 -16.99 -7.02 2.64
N VAL A 309 -16.48 -8.01 3.36
CA VAL A 309 -15.69 -9.11 2.79
C VAL A 309 -16.20 -10.42 3.35
N MET A 310 -16.35 -11.40 2.49
CA MET A 310 -16.50 -12.80 2.88
C MET A 310 -15.45 -13.62 2.13
N ARG A 311 -14.78 -14.53 2.80
CA ARG A 311 -13.75 -15.38 2.21
C ARG A 311 -13.71 -16.74 2.87
N ASP A 312 -13.20 -17.70 2.12
CA ASP A 312 -12.72 -18.97 2.63
C ASP A 312 -11.48 -18.70 3.52
N ASN A 313 -11.52 -19.09 4.78
CA ASN A 313 -10.49 -18.73 5.73
C ASN A 313 -9.31 -19.72 5.72
N ASP A 314 -9.57 -21.01 5.61
CA ASP A 314 -8.53 -22.05 5.52
C ASP A 314 -8.00 -22.25 4.09
N ARG A 315 -8.68 -21.73 3.06
CA ARG A 315 -8.33 -21.72 1.64
C ARG A 315 -8.31 -23.11 1.00
N HIS A 316 -8.99 -24.04 1.61
CA HIS A 316 -9.04 -25.44 1.21
C HIS A 316 -10.47 -25.98 1.13
N ASN A 317 -10.61 -27.18 0.64
CA ASN A 317 -11.88 -27.89 0.64
C ASN A 317 -11.86 -28.90 1.79
N PHE A 318 -13.00 -29.04 2.47
CA PHE A 318 -13.15 -29.98 3.57
C PHE A 318 -12.60 -31.38 3.24
N GLY A 319 -11.74 -31.90 4.10
CA GLY A 319 -11.11 -33.20 3.97
C GLY A 319 -9.83 -33.22 3.12
N ASP A 320 -9.40 -32.11 2.52
CA ASP A 320 -8.07 -31.99 1.98
C ASP A 320 -7.02 -32.15 3.09
N VAL A 321 -5.78 -32.41 2.74
CA VAL A 321 -4.71 -32.63 3.73
C VAL A 321 -3.52 -31.74 3.41
N HIS A 322 -2.82 -31.29 4.44
CA HIS A 322 -1.55 -30.61 4.28
C HIS A 322 -0.56 -31.49 3.50
N ALA A 323 -0.09 -31.02 2.36
CA ALA A 323 0.76 -31.79 1.45
C ALA A 323 2.23 -31.77 1.85
N SER A 324 2.66 -30.83 2.70
CA SER A 324 4.06 -30.69 3.11
C SER A 324 4.20 -29.90 4.42
N GLY A 325 5.43 -29.90 4.96
CA GLY A 325 5.77 -29.13 6.14
C GLY A 325 5.44 -29.79 7.46
N PRO A 326 5.39 -29.05 8.56
CA PRO A 326 5.16 -29.59 9.91
C PRO A 326 3.81 -30.27 10.08
N LEU A 327 2.81 -29.88 9.28
CA LEU A 327 1.43 -30.38 9.36
C LEU A 327 1.13 -31.47 8.31
N GLU A 328 2.13 -31.96 7.58
CA GLU A 328 1.94 -32.95 6.50
C GLU A 328 1.06 -34.12 6.93
N GLY A 329 -0.02 -34.34 6.14
CA GLY A 329 -0.98 -35.40 6.38
C GLY A 329 -2.09 -35.07 7.39
N ILE A 330 -2.09 -33.91 8.02
CA ILE A 330 -3.19 -33.44 8.87
C ILE A 330 -4.32 -32.93 7.97
N PRO A 331 -5.57 -33.37 8.13
CA PRO A 331 -6.67 -32.93 7.30
C PRO A 331 -7.21 -31.55 7.74
N TYR A 332 -7.72 -30.79 6.77
CA TYR A 332 -8.62 -29.67 7.00
C TYR A 332 -9.99 -30.22 7.39
N ILE A 333 -10.41 -29.97 8.62
CA ILE A 333 -11.54 -30.65 9.24
C ILE A 333 -12.82 -29.80 9.35
N ALA A 334 -12.76 -28.55 8.91
CA ALA A 334 -13.89 -27.65 8.92
C ALA A 334 -13.96 -26.83 7.63
N ALA A 335 -15.15 -26.51 7.19
CA ALA A 335 -15.38 -25.44 6.24
C ALA A 335 -15.34 -24.11 7.02
N GLU A 336 -14.40 -23.24 6.71
CA GLU A 336 -14.21 -21.98 7.43
C GLU A 336 -14.48 -20.79 6.52
N TYR A 337 -15.48 -19.97 6.84
CA TYR A 337 -15.70 -18.70 6.19
C TYR A 337 -15.60 -17.56 7.19
N ARG A 338 -15.09 -16.43 6.70
CA ARG A 338 -14.86 -15.26 7.52
C ARG A 338 -15.49 -14.03 6.89
N PRO A 339 -16.75 -13.71 7.26
CA PRO A 339 -17.33 -12.41 6.99
C PRO A 339 -16.68 -11.35 7.89
N GLU A 340 -16.34 -10.23 7.28
CA GLU A 340 -15.79 -9.06 7.94
C GLU A 340 -16.52 -7.82 7.43
N THR A 341 -17.00 -6.97 8.33
CA THR A 341 -17.53 -5.65 8.01
C THR A 341 -16.71 -4.59 8.72
N SER A 342 -16.37 -3.53 8.02
CA SER A 342 -15.73 -2.37 8.63
C SER A 342 -16.29 -1.09 8.03
N VAL A 343 -16.65 -0.15 8.90
CA VAL A 343 -16.93 1.24 8.51
C VAL A 343 -15.86 2.11 9.14
N ALA A 344 -15.16 2.89 8.32
CA ALA A 344 -14.12 3.80 8.75
C ALA A 344 -14.51 5.23 8.43
N GLU A 345 -14.61 6.09 9.42
CA GLU A 345 -14.85 7.52 9.28
C GLU A 345 -13.59 8.29 9.66
N THR A 346 -13.20 9.27 8.83
CA THR A 346 -12.06 10.15 9.13
C THR A 346 -12.44 11.60 8.89
N LYS A 347 -12.05 12.47 9.81
CA LYS A 347 -12.10 13.92 9.64
C LYS A 347 -10.71 14.47 9.79
N THR A 348 -10.27 15.29 8.83
CA THR A 348 -8.95 15.94 8.89
C THR A 348 -9.09 17.45 8.79
N PHE A 349 -8.22 18.13 9.51
CA PHE A 349 -8.03 19.59 9.40
C PHE A 349 -6.56 19.89 9.46
N GLU A 350 -6.04 20.56 8.43
CA GLU A 350 -4.64 20.94 8.35
C GLU A 350 -4.50 22.41 7.99
N LEU A 351 -3.52 23.08 8.62
CA LEU A 351 -3.17 24.46 8.37
C LEU A 351 -1.68 24.53 8.08
N ASN A 352 -1.30 25.17 6.98
CA ASN A 352 0.08 25.46 6.61
C ASN A 352 0.25 26.95 6.37
N LEU A 353 1.32 27.52 6.90
CA LEU A 353 1.79 28.86 6.60
C LEU A 353 3.18 28.74 5.98
N ILE A 354 3.31 29.16 4.73
CA ILE A 354 4.47 28.93 3.87
C ILE A 354 5.05 30.29 3.47
N SER A 355 6.35 30.52 3.74
CA SER A 355 6.99 31.81 3.38
C SER A 355 6.98 32.05 1.87
N ASN A 356 6.64 33.27 1.45
CA ASN A 356 6.74 33.74 0.05
C ASN A 356 8.12 34.34 -0.24
N GLU A 357 8.72 34.95 0.78
CA GLU A 357 10.06 35.51 0.69
C GLU A 357 10.92 34.97 1.84
N PRO A 358 12.20 34.69 1.57
CA PRO A 358 13.11 34.26 2.62
C PRO A 358 13.29 35.33 3.69
N ILE A 359 13.22 34.96 4.97
CA ILE A 359 13.56 35.86 6.09
C ILE A 359 15.01 36.28 5.93
N ASN A 360 15.28 37.56 6.00
CA ASN A 360 16.59 38.18 5.76
C ASN A 360 17.23 37.78 4.42
N GLY A 361 16.46 37.32 3.46
CA GLY A 361 16.91 36.93 2.12
C GLY A 361 17.56 35.54 2.03
N ASN A 362 17.52 34.75 3.10
CA ASN A 362 18.21 33.46 3.11
C ASN A 362 17.55 32.32 3.95
N ILE A 363 16.37 32.54 4.54
CA ILE A 363 15.66 31.48 5.28
C ILE A 363 14.25 31.34 4.73
N ASP A 364 13.99 30.28 4.03
CA ASP A 364 12.66 29.81 3.68
C ASP A 364 12.09 28.99 4.82
N TRP A 365 10.78 29.06 5.06
CA TRP A 365 10.18 28.34 6.16
C TRP A 365 8.75 27.90 5.86
N ILE A 366 8.35 26.83 6.52
CA ILE A 366 6.95 26.38 6.64
C ILE A 366 6.67 26.06 8.10
N VAL A 367 5.49 26.43 8.57
CA VAL A 367 4.95 25.96 9.86
C VAL A 367 3.52 25.47 9.63
N GLY A 368 3.14 24.42 10.34
CA GLY A 368 1.80 23.85 10.17
C GLY A 368 1.31 23.15 11.40
N ALA A 369 0.02 22.84 11.37
CA ALA A 369 -0.66 22.01 12.35
C ALA A 369 -1.63 21.07 11.63
N LEU A 370 -1.70 19.81 12.09
CA LEU A 370 -2.62 18.80 11.58
C LEU A 370 -3.40 18.22 12.75
N TYR A 371 -4.72 18.14 12.58
CA TYR A 371 -5.61 17.38 13.44
C TYR A 371 -6.38 16.36 12.60
N PHE A 372 -6.53 15.13 13.09
CA PHE A 372 -7.49 14.19 12.54
C PHE A 372 -8.18 13.39 13.65
N ASP A 373 -9.41 12.98 13.36
CA ASP A 373 -10.25 12.06 14.14
C ASP A 373 -10.63 10.90 13.22
N HIS A 374 -10.21 9.68 13.58
CA HIS A 374 -10.42 8.46 12.81
C HIS A 374 -11.16 7.42 13.66
N LYS A 375 -12.31 6.96 13.19
CA LYS A 375 -13.18 5.99 13.86
C LYS A 375 -13.39 4.79 12.99
N ILE A 376 -13.33 3.61 13.58
CA ILE A 376 -13.61 2.37 12.87
C ILE A 376 -14.68 1.60 13.66
N ALA A 377 -15.70 1.11 12.99
CA ALA A 377 -16.55 0.05 13.49
C ALA A 377 -16.16 -1.22 12.73
N ASN A 378 -15.62 -2.21 13.41
CA ASN A 378 -15.14 -3.45 12.80
C ASN A 378 -15.79 -4.66 13.47
N SER A 379 -16.37 -5.54 12.66
CA SER A 379 -16.95 -6.79 13.11
C SER A 379 -16.40 -7.94 12.27
N ILE A 380 -15.79 -8.92 12.93
CA ILE A 380 -15.21 -10.10 12.32
C ILE A 380 -15.88 -11.32 12.93
N TYR A 381 -16.37 -12.20 12.05
CA TYR A 381 -16.94 -13.48 12.44
C TYR A 381 -16.21 -14.59 11.69
N GLU A 382 -15.68 -15.57 12.41
CA GLU A 382 -15.20 -16.81 11.86
C GLU A 382 -16.23 -17.89 12.15
N VAL A 383 -16.75 -18.51 11.10
CA VAL A 383 -17.78 -19.55 11.21
C VAL A 383 -17.15 -20.88 10.75
N LYS A 384 -17.29 -21.91 11.58
CA LYS A 384 -16.86 -23.26 11.28
C LYS A 384 -18.07 -24.16 11.04
N ASP A 385 -18.18 -24.70 9.85
CA ASP A 385 -19.21 -25.71 9.53
C ASP A 385 -18.57 -27.10 9.40
N VAL A 386 -18.70 -27.88 10.43
CA VAL A 386 -18.19 -29.26 10.46
C VAL A 386 -19.04 -30.26 9.63
N ASN A 387 -20.18 -29.84 9.08
CA ASN A 387 -21.13 -30.70 8.38
C ASN A 387 -21.38 -30.30 6.91
N ASN A 388 -20.62 -29.37 6.37
CA ASN A 388 -20.79 -28.85 5.02
C ASN A 388 -22.23 -28.38 4.72
N ILE A 389 -22.78 -27.56 5.59
CA ILE A 389 -24.16 -27.07 5.47
C ILE A 389 -24.12 -25.61 5.06
N ASN A 390 -24.95 -25.25 4.08
CA ASN A 390 -25.19 -23.87 3.66
C ASN A 390 -25.84 -23.04 4.78
N LEU A 391 -25.06 -22.67 5.79
CA LEU A 391 -25.52 -21.91 6.95
C LEU A 391 -25.54 -20.38 6.77
N ILE A 392 -25.19 -19.90 5.57
CA ILE A 392 -24.88 -18.47 5.38
C ILE A 392 -26.15 -17.59 5.28
N ASP A 393 -27.32 -18.13 5.02
CA ASP A 393 -28.50 -17.30 4.78
C ASP A 393 -29.13 -16.68 6.03
N ASP A 394 -28.65 -17.04 7.23
CA ASP A 394 -29.19 -16.43 8.46
C ASP A 394 -28.21 -16.49 9.64
N MET A 395 -27.21 -15.61 9.67
CA MET A 395 -26.31 -15.47 10.83
C MET A 395 -27.10 -15.16 12.13
N ASN A 396 -28.22 -14.49 12.05
CA ASN A 396 -29.13 -14.33 13.18
C ASN A 396 -29.73 -15.68 13.62
N GLY A 397 -29.96 -16.61 12.68
CA GLY A 397 -30.51 -17.94 12.98
C GLY A 397 -29.57 -18.91 13.66
N VAL A 398 -28.26 -18.76 13.48
CA VAL A 398 -27.23 -19.64 14.12
C VAL A 398 -27.09 -19.32 15.60
N PHE A 399 -27.23 -18.06 15.99
CA PHE A 399 -27.12 -17.63 17.39
C PHE A 399 -28.42 -17.81 18.20
N GLU A 400 -29.58 -17.70 17.56
CA GLU A 400 -30.86 -17.74 18.26
C GLU A 400 -31.10 -19.00 19.12
N PRO A 401 -30.73 -20.24 18.71
CA PRO A 401 -30.99 -21.41 19.54
C PRO A 401 -30.18 -21.46 20.85
N TYR A 402 -28.98 -20.85 20.83
CA TYR A 402 -28.06 -20.90 21.98
C TYR A 402 -28.15 -19.68 22.88
N VAL A 403 -28.42 -18.51 22.32
CA VAL A 403 -28.59 -17.26 23.10
C VAL A 403 -29.87 -17.30 23.94
N HIS A 404 -30.88 -18.06 23.52
CA HIS A 404 -32.15 -18.20 24.26
C HIS A 404 -32.21 -19.41 25.20
N ASP A 405 -31.13 -20.26 25.23
CA ASP A 405 -31.06 -21.30 26.25
C ASP A 405 -30.72 -20.67 27.62
N PRO A 406 -31.63 -20.73 28.60
CA PRO A 406 -31.40 -20.11 29.90
C PRO A 406 -30.19 -20.67 30.66
N GLU A 407 -29.73 -21.88 30.34
CA GLU A 407 -28.57 -22.51 30.94
C GLU A 407 -27.30 -21.94 30.31
N CYS A 408 -27.28 -21.76 28.98
CA CYS A 408 -26.19 -21.11 28.25
C CYS A 408 -26.09 -19.61 28.55
N ALA A 409 -27.22 -18.92 28.70
CA ALA A 409 -27.24 -17.50 29.10
C ALA A 409 -26.71 -17.27 30.50
N SER A 410 -26.87 -18.28 31.40
CA SER A 410 -26.40 -18.18 32.81
C SER A 410 -24.96 -18.66 33.01
N ASN A 411 -24.45 -19.53 32.16
CA ASN A 411 -23.08 -20.05 32.16
C ASN A 411 -22.63 -20.49 30.77
N PRO A 412 -22.22 -19.56 29.95
CA PRO A 412 -21.79 -19.84 28.55
C PRO A 412 -20.58 -20.76 28.48
N PHE A 413 -19.85 -20.95 29.58
CA PHE A 413 -18.71 -21.86 29.68
C PHE A 413 -19.07 -23.25 30.21
N ALA A 414 -20.36 -23.56 30.46
CA ALA A 414 -20.78 -24.92 30.78
C ALA A 414 -20.55 -25.82 29.55
N GLY A 415 -19.90 -26.96 29.75
CA GLY A 415 -19.26 -27.78 28.69
C GLY A 415 -20.08 -28.06 27.44
N VAL A 416 -21.41 -28.13 27.49
CA VAL A 416 -22.27 -28.33 26.32
C VAL A 416 -22.43 -27.00 25.51
N CYS A 417 -22.54 -25.88 26.21
CA CYS A 417 -22.68 -24.57 25.56
C CYS A 417 -21.36 -24.16 24.87
N PHE A 418 -20.24 -24.35 25.55
CA PHE A 418 -18.91 -24.09 25.00
C PHE A 418 -18.63 -24.97 23.76
N ALA A 419 -18.94 -26.27 23.83
CA ALA A 419 -18.75 -27.17 22.73
C ALA A 419 -19.65 -26.84 21.52
N ALA A 420 -20.86 -26.34 21.75
CA ALA A 420 -21.78 -25.92 20.69
C ALA A 420 -21.34 -24.59 20.05
N TYR A 421 -20.82 -23.66 20.82
CA TYR A 421 -20.22 -22.42 20.31
C TYR A 421 -18.92 -22.69 19.56
N ASP A 422 -18.05 -23.53 20.10
CA ASP A 422 -16.77 -23.89 19.45
C ASP A 422 -16.97 -24.67 18.14
N ALA A 423 -18.05 -25.44 18.06
CA ALA A 423 -18.40 -26.16 16.82
C ALA A 423 -19.04 -25.28 15.75
N ALA A 424 -19.74 -24.19 16.13
CA ALA A 424 -20.46 -23.32 15.18
C ALA A 424 -19.72 -22.01 14.91
N LEU A 425 -18.96 -21.49 15.87
CA LEU A 425 -18.24 -20.22 15.79
C LEU A 425 -16.81 -20.41 16.27
N GLY A 426 -15.85 -20.27 15.33
CA GLY A 426 -14.44 -20.29 15.67
C GLY A 426 -13.99 -19.01 16.40
N PHE A 427 -14.46 -17.84 15.96
CA PHE A 427 -14.04 -16.55 16.50
C PHE A 427 -15.09 -15.47 16.24
N VAL A 428 -15.33 -14.61 17.24
CA VAL A 428 -16.13 -13.38 17.09
C VAL A 428 -15.39 -12.23 17.75
N SER A 429 -15.17 -11.16 17.01
CA SER A 429 -14.61 -9.93 17.54
C SER A 429 -15.35 -8.73 16.96
N GLU A 430 -15.77 -7.85 17.85
CA GLU A 430 -16.28 -6.53 17.49
C GLU A 430 -15.39 -5.50 18.17
N ALA A 431 -14.93 -4.51 17.41
CA ALA A 431 -14.09 -3.46 17.91
C ALA A 431 -14.53 -2.11 17.37
N TYR A 432 -14.52 -1.10 18.21
CA TYR A 432 -14.89 0.27 17.89
C TYR A 432 -13.71 1.22 18.19
N PRO A 433 -12.57 1.07 17.52
CA PRO A 433 -11.43 1.91 17.77
C PRO A 433 -11.66 3.33 17.27
N THR A 434 -11.20 4.27 18.08
CA THR A 434 -11.08 5.69 17.73
C THR A 434 -9.65 6.14 17.94
N ARG A 435 -9.14 6.97 17.04
CA ARG A 435 -7.82 7.57 17.14
C ARG A 435 -7.91 9.05 16.83
N GLU A 436 -7.47 9.87 17.78
CA GLU A 436 -7.35 11.31 17.59
C GLU A 436 -5.87 11.70 17.61
N SER A 437 -5.47 12.58 16.70
CA SER A 437 -4.08 13.02 16.64
C SER A 437 -3.99 14.52 16.37
N LEU A 438 -3.16 15.19 17.15
CA LEU A 438 -2.81 16.61 16.97
C LEU A 438 -1.30 16.73 16.80
N SER A 439 -0.89 17.44 15.77
CA SER A 439 0.53 17.69 15.54
C SER A 439 0.79 19.13 15.20
N ILE A 440 1.99 19.61 15.62
CA ILE A 440 2.54 20.91 15.22
C ILE A 440 3.91 20.65 14.63
N TYR A 441 4.22 21.27 13.50
CA TYR A 441 5.48 21.06 12.80
C TYR A 441 5.99 22.34 12.13
N GLY A 442 7.27 22.29 11.80
CA GLY A 442 7.91 23.33 11.00
C GLY A 442 9.18 22.82 10.34
N GLN A 443 9.52 23.45 9.23
CA GLN A 443 10.79 23.24 8.52
C GLN A 443 11.35 24.58 8.08
N ALA A 444 12.67 24.72 8.14
CA ALA A 444 13.40 25.88 7.66
C ALA A 444 14.53 25.45 6.75
N THR A 445 14.65 26.10 5.59
CA THR A 445 15.76 25.94 4.65
C THR A 445 16.62 27.18 4.72
N TYR A 446 17.87 27.02 5.20
CA TYR A 446 18.85 28.09 5.32
C TYR A 446 19.79 28.07 4.13
N ASN A 447 19.65 29.02 3.22
CA ASN A 447 20.51 29.23 2.07
C ASN A 447 21.81 29.92 2.54
N VAL A 448 22.87 29.12 2.77
CA VAL A 448 24.18 29.59 3.25
C VAL A 448 24.90 30.34 2.14
N GLN A 449 24.82 29.78 0.93
CA GLN A 449 25.32 30.32 -0.34
C GLN A 449 24.33 29.91 -1.44
N ASP A 450 24.49 30.44 -2.62
CA ASP A 450 23.61 30.12 -3.75
C ASP A 450 23.62 28.62 -4.11
N ASP A 451 24.72 27.91 -3.75
CA ASP A 451 24.95 26.51 -4.04
C ASP A 451 24.94 25.59 -2.80
N LEU A 452 24.67 26.13 -1.58
CA LEU A 452 24.71 25.36 -0.34
C LEU A 452 23.53 25.69 0.58
N ARG A 453 22.72 24.69 0.87
CA ARG A 453 21.52 24.80 1.71
C ARG A 453 21.55 23.82 2.87
N TYR A 454 21.06 24.24 4.04
CA TYR A 454 20.79 23.41 5.20
C TYR A 454 19.30 23.42 5.50
N ILE A 455 18.75 22.22 5.70
CA ILE A 455 17.32 22.03 6.01
C ILE A 455 17.19 21.48 7.41
N PHE A 456 16.33 22.10 8.23
CA PHE A 456 16.00 21.66 9.58
C PHE A 456 14.48 21.55 9.70
N GLY A 457 13.99 20.39 10.08
CA GLY A 457 12.58 20.17 10.32
C GLY A 457 12.34 19.47 11.65
N MET A 458 11.21 19.79 12.29
CA MET A 458 10.76 19.16 13.53
C MET A 458 9.23 19.08 13.55
N ARG A 459 8.71 18.00 14.12
CA ARG A 459 7.29 17.81 14.41
C ARG A 459 7.12 17.19 15.78
N TYR A 460 6.14 17.68 16.52
CA TYR A 460 5.62 17.04 17.73
C TYR A 460 4.20 16.58 17.48
N THR A 461 3.90 15.35 17.88
CA THR A 461 2.60 14.72 17.71
C THR A 461 2.11 14.17 19.04
N GLU A 462 0.89 14.52 19.42
CA GLU A 462 0.10 13.86 20.46
C GLU A 462 -0.92 12.96 19.75
N ASP A 463 -0.94 11.70 20.11
CA ASP A 463 -1.83 10.69 19.53
C ASP A 463 -2.51 9.93 20.66
N SER A 464 -3.83 9.89 20.65
CA SER A 464 -4.62 9.14 21.61
C SER A 464 -5.51 8.14 20.89
N PHE A 465 -5.63 6.96 21.45
CA PHE A 465 -6.60 6.01 20.95
C PHE A 465 -7.44 5.43 22.09
N SER A 466 -8.67 5.05 21.75
CA SER A 466 -9.52 4.23 22.61
C SER A 466 -10.28 3.20 21.77
N SER A 467 -10.65 2.08 22.36
CA SER A 467 -11.46 1.07 21.69
C SER A 467 -12.34 0.33 22.70
N ASP A 468 -13.62 0.25 22.40
CA ASP A 468 -14.50 -0.77 22.96
C ASP A 468 -14.29 -2.06 22.15
N VAL A 469 -13.84 -3.12 22.81
CA VAL A 469 -13.61 -4.44 22.19
C VAL A 469 -14.50 -5.47 22.85
N THR A 470 -15.32 -6.13 22.04
CA THR A 470 -16.17 -7.25 22.48
C THR A 470 -15.60 -8.54 21.89
N ASN A 471 -15.16 -9.42 22.77
CA ASN A 471 -14.60 -10.72 22.43
C ASN A 471 -15.40 -11.84 23.11
N PHE A 472 -15.01 -13.09 22.85
CA PHE A 472 -15.65 -14.27 23.43
C PHE A 472 -17.14 -14.35 23.11
N PHE A 473 -17.45 -14.47 21.82
CA PHE A 473 -18.84 -14.67 21.39
C PHE A 473 -19.80 -13.54 21.84
N GLY A 474 -19.30 -12.29 21.93
CA GLY A 474 -20.09 -11.16 22.35
C GLY A 474 -20.38 -11.08 23.83
N LEU A 475 -19.69 -11.86 24.70
CA LEU A 475 -20.00 -11.99 26.09
C LEU A 475 -19.32 -10.96 27.00
N GLN A 476 -18.23 -10.35 26.55
CA GLN A 476 -17.46 -9.38 27.35
C GLN A 476 -17.01 -8.21 26.50
N THR A 477 -17.22 -7.00 27.00
CA THR A 477 -16.72 -5.76 26.39
C THR A 477 -15.66 -5.14 27.29
N TYR A 478 -14.57 -4.71 26.70
CA TYR A 478 -13.44 -4.07 27.36
C TYR A 478 -13.21 -2.71 26.73
N LEU A 479 -12.96 -1.71 27.56
CA LEU A 479 -12.46 -0.41 27.13
C LEU A 479 -10.93 -0.41 27.23
N ILE A 480 -10.26 -0.05 26.13
CA ILE A 480 -8.81 0.04 26.05
C ILE A 480 -8.48 1.47 25.62
N GLU A 481 -7.57 2.11 26.33
CA GLU A 481 -7.14 3.49 26.07
C GLU A 481 -5.62 3.58 26.18
N ASP A 482 -4.99 4.42 25.34
CA ASP A 482 -3.57 4.75 25.42
C ASP A 482 -3.30 6.14 24.83
N GLU A 483 -2.22 6.79 25.28
CA GLU A 483 -1.75 8.08 24.79
C GLU A 483 -0.27 7.96 24.40
N ILE A 484 0.10 8.52 23.26
CA ILE A 484 1.43 8.41 22.67
C ILE A 484 1.91 9.81 22.28
N ASP A 485 3.08 10.19 22.76
CA ASP A 485 3.79 11.41 22.35
C ASP A 485 5.01 11.06 21.55
N GLU A 486 5.17 11.67 20.37
CA GLU A 486 6.36 11.44 19.55
C GLU A 486 6.90 12.73 18.93
N THR A 487 8.24 12.79 18.88
CA THR A 487 8.97 13.87 18.20
C THR A 487 9.77 13.31 17.04
N THR A 488 9.47 13.82 15.84
CA THR A 488 10.22 13.48 14.62
C THR A 488 10.97 14.69 14.09
N GLY A 489 11.96 14.46 13.22
CA GLY A 489 12.74 15.55 12.66
C GLY A 489 13.51 15.17 11.41
N LYS A 490 13.98 16.20 10.71
CA LYS A 490 14.82 16.12 9.51
C LYS A 490 15.99 17.08 9.65
N PHE A 491 17.17 16.63 9.25
CA PHE A 491 18.31 17.47 8.94
C PHE A 491 18.85 17.06 7.58
N ALA A 492 19.02 18.03 6.67
CA ALA A 492 19.62 17.73 5.38
C ALA A 492 20.61 18.85 4.97
N VAL A 493 21.56 18.45 4.13
CA VAL A 493 22.52 19.35 3.46
C VAL A 493 22.41 19.08 1.98
N GLU A 494 22.23 20.15 1.20
CA GLU A 494 22.22 20.14 -0.25
C GLU A 494 23.35 20.98 -0.79
N HIS A 495 24.04 20.48 -1.80
CA HIS A 495 25.09 21.21 -2.47
C HIS A 495 25.02 21.03 -3.98
N ASP A 496 24.82 22.15 -4.70
CA ASP A 496 24.83 22.17 -6.15
C ASP A 496 26.29 22.24 -6.61
N ILE A 497 26.78 21.13 -7.17
CA ILE A 497 28.16 21.07 -7.73
C ILE A 497 28.26 21.97 -8.98
N ASP A 498 27.18 21.99 -9.75
CA ASP A 498 26.96 22.88 -10.89
C ASP A 498 25.45 23.02 -11.15
N SER A 499 25.07 23.76 -12.20
CA SER A 499 23.67 24.03 -12.54
C SER A 499 22.81 22.80 -12.87
N ASN A 500 23.42 21.63 -13.03
CA ASN A 500 22.76 20.40 -13.46
C ASN A 500 22.97 19.25 -12.48
N THR A 501 23.77 19.45 -11.42
CA THR A 501 24.19 18.36 -10.54
C THR A 501 24.12 18.81 -9.07
N MET A 502 23.23 18.17 -8.31
CA MET A 502 23.09 18.33 -6.87
C MET A 502 23.50 17.04 -6.13
N VAL A 503 24.24 17.18 -5.04
CA VAL A 503 24.46 16.13 -4.06
C VAL A 503 23.81 16.49 -2.73
N TYR A 504 23.32 15.50 -2.01
CA TYR A 504 22.72 15.71 -0.72
C TYR A 504 23.09 14.63 0.29
N ALA A 505 22.97 14.97 1.57
CA ALA A 505 22.97 14.04 2.67
C ALA A 505 21.87 14.42 3.64
N SER A 506 21.13 13.44 4.14
CA SER A 506 20.02 13.66 5.06
C SER A 506 20.01 12.65 6.21
N TYR A 507 19.50 13.10 7.35
CA TYR A 507 19.03 12.31 8.45
C TYR A 507 17.57 12.62 8.68
N THR A 508 16.74 11.58 8.79
CA THR A 508 15.30 11.73 9.06
C THR A 508 14.85 10.71 10.09
N ARG A 509 13.99 11.13 11.02
CA ARG A 509 13.29 10.26 11.94
C ARG A 509 11.80 10.23 11.58
N GLY A 510 11.24 9.03 11.48
CA GLY A 510 9.81 8.78 11.31
C GLY A 510 9.28 7.85 12.38
N PHE A 511 7.97 7.88 12.60
CA PHE A 511 7.31 6.96 13.50
C PHE A 511 5.98 6.46 12.95
N LYS A 512 5.58 5.29 13.43
CA LYS A 512 4.23 4.73 13.29
C LYS A 512 3.72 4.46 14.69
N PRO A 513 2.56 4.96 15.07
CA PRO A 513 2.09 4.87 16.44
C PRO A 513 1.85 3.42 16.86
N GLY A 514 2.02 3.18 18.14
CA GLY A 514 1.62 1.97 18.83
C GLY A 514 0.10 1.85 18.94
N GLY A 515 -0.34 0.90 19.71
CA GLY A 515 -1.76 0.67 19.94
C GLY A 515 -2.02 -0.54 20.82
N SER A 516 -3.24 -1.01 20.82
CA SER A 516 -3.65 -2.19 21.57
C SER A 516 -3.98 -3.36 20.66
N ASN A 517 -3.73 -4.55 21.18
CA ASN A 517 -4.27 -5.75 20.58
C ASN A 517 -5.78 -5.83 20.84
N LEU A 518 -6.54 -6.17 19.79
CA LEU A 518 -7.98 -6.39 19.86
C LEU A 518 -8.33 -7.80 20.35
N THR A 519 -7.30 -8.64 20.52
CA THR A 519 -7.42 -9.99 21.10
C THR A 519 -6.79 -9.99 22.48
N PHE A 520 -7.37 -10.77 23.38
CA PHE A 520 -6.89 -10.87 24.75
C PHE A 520 -5.68 -11.79 24.87
N GLY A 521 -4.87 -11.56 25.89
CA GLY A 521 -3.78 -12.43 26.34
C GLY A 521 -3.90 -12.72 27.83
N TYR A 522 -3.00 -13.57 28.31
CA TYR A 522 -2.82 -13.83 29.74
C TYR A 522 -1.51 -13.20 30.20
N PRO A 523 -1.46 -12.65 31.45
CA PRO A 523 -0.18 -12.26 32.01
C PRO A 523 0.79 -13.45 32.01
N VAL A 524 2.02 -13.21 31.59
CA VAL A 524 3.07 -14.24 31.47
C VAL A 524 3.33 -14.98 32.82
N ASP A 525 3.08 -14.29 33.95
CA ASP A 525 3.32 -14.81 35.28
C ASP A 525 2.13 -15.56 35.90
N ASP A 526 1.01 -15.68 35.16
CA ASP A 526 -0.19 -16.36 35.68
C ASP A 526 -0.26 -17.80 35.12
N GLU A 527 0.24 -18.75 35.90
CA GLU A 527 0.20 -20.20 35.57
C GLU A 527 -1.22 -20.78 35.60
N GLN A 528 -2.25 -19.97 35.74
CA GLN A 528 -3.62 -20.44 35.85
C GLN A 528 -4.17 -20.80 34.45
N ALA A 529 -4.51 -22.05 34.29
CA ALA A 529 -5.15 -22.52 33.05
C ALA A 529 -6.58 -21.94 32.90
N PHE A 530 -7.01 -21.79 31.65
CA PHE A 530 -8.39 -21.46 31.29
C PHE A 530 -9.36 -22.42 32.01
N GLY A 531 -10.32 -21.88 32.71
CA GLY A 531 -11.26 -22.67 33.52
C GLY A 531 -10.85 -22.89 34.98
N SER A 532 -9.71 -22.33 35.43
CA SER A 532 -9.36 -22.28 36.87
C SER A 532 -10.27 -21.33 37.63
N ASN A 533 -10.32 -21.52 38.96
CA ASN A 533 -11.11 -20.63 39.83
C ASN A 533 -10.21 -20.06 40.94
N PRO A 534 -9.93 -18.74 40.97
CA PRO A 534 -10.49 -17.70 40.09
C PRO A 534 -9.98 -17.81 38.64
N ALA A 535 -10.77 -17.34 37.66
CA ALA A 535 -10.34 -17.26 36.29
C ALA A 535 -9.14 -16.29 36.14
N PRO A 536 -8.19 -16.55 35.23
CA PRO A 536 -7.09 -15.63 34.99
C PRO A 536 -7.60 -14.26 34.52
N GLN A 537 -6.94 -13.20 34.95
CA GLN A 537 -7.28 -11.85 34.47
C GLN A 537 -6.83 -11.71 33.04
N LEU A 538 -7.76 -11.45 32.14
CA LEU A 538 -7.46 -11.15 30.74
C LEU A 538 -6.81 -9.76 30.63
N ILE A 539 -5.84 -9.65 29.76
CA ILE A 539 -5.21 -8.38 29.39
C ILE A 539 -5.28 -8.19 27.88
N PHE A 540 -5.27 -6.94 27.45
CA PHE A 540 -5.08 -6.57 26.04
C PHE A 540 -3.70 -5.93 25.92
N PRO A 541 -2.67 -6.69 25.51
CA PRO A 541 -1.31 -6.16 25.44
C PRO A 541 -1.23 -4.98 24.50
N LEU A 542 -0.58 -3.90 24.94
CA LEU A 542 -0.20 -2.79 24.10
C LEU A 542 0.99 -3.20 23.24
N PHE A 543 1.11 -2.60 22.06
CA PHE A 543 2.31 -2.67 21.24
C PHE A 543 2.88 -1.27 21.05
N GLU A 544 4.23 -1.21 21.04
CA GLU A 544 4.99 0.01 21.02
C GLU A 544 4.99 0.68 19.64
N SER A 545 5.25 2.00 19.61
CA SER A 545 5.50 2.75 18.37
C SER A 545 6.72 2.22 17.64
N GLU A 546 6.62 2.12 16.30
CA GLU A 546 7.80 1.89 15.45
C GLU A 546 8.55 3.21 15.26
N ILE A 547 9.88 3.15 15.39
CA ILE A 547 10.75 4.29 15.13
C ILE A 547 11.77 3.92 14.06
N ILE A 548 11.95 4.80 13.07
CA ILE A 548 12.99 4.64 12.06
C ILE A 548 13.89 5.87 12.06
N ASP A 549 15.18 5.63 12.26
CA ASP A 549 16.25 6.59 12.03
C ASP A 549 16.94 6.27 10.69
N ALA A 550 16.84 7.18 9.74
CA ALA A 550 17.29 6.99 8.38
C ALA A 550 18.41 7.96 8.01
N PHE A 551 19.49 7.43 7.46
CA PHE A 551 20.55 8.18 6.80
C PHE A 551 20.49 7.92 5.31
N GLU A 552 20.52 8.99 4.49
CA GLU A 552 20.55 8.89 3.04
C GLU A 552 21.59 9.86 2.47
N VAL A 553 22.28 9.40 1.43
CA VAL A 553 23.10 10.25 0.56
C VAL A 553 22.67 10.06 -0.87
N GLY A 554 22.62 11.12 -1.65
CA GLY A 554 22.18 11.04 -3.04
C GLY A 554 22.88 12.01 -3.97
N LEU A 555 22.75 11.67 -5.24
CA LEU A 555 23.18 12.46 -6.40
C LEU A 555 22.03 12.57 -7.36
N LYS A 556 21.72 13.80 -7.79
CA LYS A 556 20.78 14.09 -8.87
C LYS A 556 21.50 14.87 -9.95
N THR A 557 21.41 14.41 -11.19
CA THR A 557 22.16 15.04 -12.28
C THR A 557 21.43 14.95 -13.62
N ASP A 558 21.41 16.07 -14.34
CA ASP A 558 21.03 16.15 -15.75
C ASP A 558 22.33 16.32 -16.58
N PHE A 559 22.52 15.51 -17.60
CA PHE A 559 23.72 15.53 -18.44
C PHE A 559 23.39 15.34 -19.92
N ARG A 560 24.39 15.47 -20.79
CA ARG A 560 24.20 15.48 -22.26
C ARG A 560 23.21 16.53 -22.73
N ASP A 561 23.36 17.76 -22.27
CA ASP A 561 22.48 18.90 -22.60
C ASP A 561 21.01 18.64 -22.23
N GLY A 562 20.75 18.05 -21.04
CA GLY A 562 19.41 17.74 -20.52
C GLY A 562 18.73 16.54 -21.19
N ARG A 563 19.46 15.75 -22.01
CA ARG A 563 18.92 14.53 -22.66
C ARG A 563 18.98 13.31 -21.76
N MET A 564 19.72 13.33 -20.69
CA MET A 564 19.87 12.22 -19.73
C MET A 564 19.71 12.78 -18.31
N ARG A 565 18.93 12.10 -17.52
CA ARG A 565 18.74 12.35 -16.08
C ARG A 565 19.11 11.10 -15.32
N ALA A 566 19.85 11.23 -14.23
CA ALA A 566 20.16 10.12 -13.35
C ALA A 566 20.06 10.56 -11.89
N ASN A 567 19.29 9.85 -11.10
CA ASN A 567 19.15 10.03 -9.66
C ASN A 567 19.62 8.74 -8.98
N ILE A 568 20.59 8.86 -8.08
CA ILE A 568 21.18 7.74 -7.35
C ILE A 568 21.08 8.07 -5.86
N SER A 569 20.64 7.10 -5.06
CA SER A 569 20.65 7.23 -3.61
C SER A 569 21.20 5.97 -2.95
N ALA A 570 21.84 6.14 -1.80
CA ALA A 570 22.24 5.07 -0.90
C ALA A 570 21.76 5.41 0.51
N PHE A 571 21.18 4.43 1.20
CA PHE A 571 20.53 4.64 2.48
C PHE A 571 20.87 3.54 3.50
N SER A 572 20.75 3.89 4.78
CA SER A 572 20.86 2.98 5.92
C SER A 572 19.85 3.37 6.98
N TYR A 573 19.08 2.41 7.47
CA TYR A 573 18.05 2.60 8.48
C TYR A 573 18.34 1.74 9.71
N ASP A 574 18.20 2.36 10.86
CA ASP A 574 18.02 1.68 12.14
C ASP A 574 16.52 1.72 12.46
N TYR A 575 15.92 0.54 12.68
CA TYR A 575 14.49 0.33 12.83
C TYR A 575 14.22 -0.32 14.19
N GLU A 576 13.58 0.44 15.07
CA GLU A 576 13.21 0.01 16.42
C GLU A 576 11.74 -0.37 16.49
N ASN A 577 11.43 -1.38 17.30
CA ASN A 577 10.08 -1.83 17.64
C ASN A 577 9.22 -2.19 16.43
N LEU A 578 9.78 -2.86 15.41
CA LEU A 578 9.02 -3.31 14.24
C LEU A 578 7.79 -4.10 14.68
N GLN A 579 6.61 -3.62 14.32
CA GLN A 579 5.33 -4.27 14.61
C GLN A 579 5.10 -5.41 13.63
N PHE A 580 4.80 -6.60 14.13
CA PHE A 580 4.50 -7.78 13.31
C PHE A 580 3.38 -8.61 13.90
N GLN A 581 2.69 -9.36 13.07
CA GLN A 581 1.64 -10.26 13.50
C GLN A 581 2.24 -11.46 14.23
N SER A 582 1.76 -11.73 15.44
CA SER A 582 2.18 -12.85 16.26
C SER A 582 0.96 -13.60 16.80
N THR A 583 1.11 -14.90 17.01
CA THR A 583 0.10 -15.79 17.57
C THR A 583 0.60 -16.58 18.77
N ASP A 584 1.65 -16.07 19.42
CA ASP A 584 2.23 -16.73 20.58
C ASP A 584 1.24 -16.73 21.76
N PRO A 585 0.69 -17.90 22.13
CA PRO A 585 -0.37 -17.97 23.11
C PRO A 585 0.10 -17.69 24.54
N ASP A 586 1.41 -17.55 24.77
CA ASP A 586 1.93 -17.18 26.10
C ASP A 586 1.93 -15.67 26.31
N ILE A 587 1.92 -14.92 25.23
CA ILE A 587 1.85 -13.46 25.25
C ILE A 587 0.41 -13.02 25.05
N TYR A 588 -0.24 -13.53 24.01
CA TYR A 588 -1.65 -13.30 23.69
C TYR A 588 -2.11 -14.26 22.56
N ARG A 589 -3.41 -14.39 22.37
CA ARG A 589 -3.97 -15.20 21.28
C ARG A 589 -4.15 -14.38 20.03
N GLY A 590 -3.08 -14.28 19.24
CA GLY A 590 -3.05 -13.54 17.99
C GLY A 590 -3.13 -12.02 18.20
N GLY A 591 -2.21 -11.32 17.62
CA GLY A 591 -2.12 -9.87 17.72
C GLY A 591 -0.80 -9.34 17.20
N VAL A 592 -0.45 -8.15 17.65
CA VAL A 592 0.77 -7.44 17.26
C VAL A 592 1.80 -7.52 18.38
N ALA A 593 3.02 -7.87 18.03
CA ALA A 593 4.21 -7.77 18.88
C ALA A 593 5.26 -6.87 18.24
N ASN A 594 6.27 -6.49 19.00
CA ASN A 594 7.36 -5.66 18.54
C ASN A 594 8.68 -6.44 18.49
N ILE A 595 9.37 -6.40 17.35
CA ILE A 595 10.75 -6.85 17.22
C ILE A 595 11.65 -5.66 17.60
N PRO A 596 12.52 -5.78 18.62
CA PRO A 596 13.22 -4.62 19.17
C PRO A 596 14.08 -3.87 18.18
N GLU A 597 14.90 -4.60 17.37
CA GLU A 597 15.81 -3.95 16.44
C GLU A 597 15.87 -4.69 15.10
N SER A 598 15.83 -3.91 14.02
CA SER A 598 16.05 -4.34 12.65
C SER A 598 16.88 -3.34 11.88
N LYS A 599 17.57 -3.78 10.84
CA LYS A 599 18.43 -2.91 10.02
C LYS A 599 18.13 -3.09 8.54
N MET A 600 18.19 -1.98 7.82
CA MET A 600 18.02 -1.96 6.38
C MET A 600 19.08 -1.09 5.73
N SER A 601 19.52 -1.48 4.53
CA SER A 601 20.41 -0.66 3.72
C SER A 601 20.23 -0.98 2.26
N GLY A 602 20.46 -0.02 1.39
CA GLY A 602 20.29 -0.24 -0.04
C GLY A 602 20.83 0.87 -0.91
N VAL A 603 20.73 0.62 -2.21
CA VAL A 603 21.08 1.57 -3.27
C VAL A 603 19.97 1.56 -4.31
N GLU A 604 19.58 2.74 -4.77
CA GLU A 604 18.58 2.94 -5.82
C GLU A 604 19.14 3.78 -6.95
N LEU A 605 18.72 3.47 -8.16
CA LEU A 605 19.03 4.20 -9.38
C LEU A 605 17.74 4.43 -10.17
N GLU A 606 17.51 5.68 -10.55
CA GLU A 606 16.55 6.06 -11.60
C GLU A 606 17.29 6.79 -12.72
N MET A 607 17.12 6.31 -13.95
CA MET A 607 17.73 6.92 -15.11
C MET A 607 16.74 6.99 -16.25
N ILE A 608 16.50 8.20 -16.73
CA ILE A 608 15.68 8.48 -17.92
C ILE A 608 16.59 9.09 -18.98
N GLY A 609 16.41 8.71 -20.24
CA GLY A 609 17.27 9.24 -21.29
C GLY A 609 16.66 9.24 -22.68
N ILE A 610 16.93 10.31 -23.44
CA ILE A 610 16.63 10.44 -24.85
C ILE A 610 17.87 10.01 -25.62
N LEU A 611 17.88 8.75 -26.09
CA LEU A 611 19.02 8.15 -26.77
C LEU A 611 19.17 8.67 -28.21
N SER A 612 18.03 8.95 -28.86
CA SER A 612 17.95 9.58 -30.18
C SER A 612 16.61 10.30 -30.30
N ASP A 613 16.37 11.01 -31.41
CA ASP A 613 15.10 11.71 -31.68
C ASP A 613 13.87 10.77 -31.69
N SER A 614 14.10 9.48 -31.74
CA SER A 614 13.04 8.46 -31.81
C SER A 614 13.14 7.40 -30.73
N LEU A 615 14.14 7.43 -29.86
CA LEU A 615 14.34 6.36 -28.88
C LEU A 615 14.67 6.93 -27.50
N SER A 616 13.86 6.54 -26.52
CA SER A 616 14.06 6.88 -25.12
C SER A 616 14.19 5.62 -24.25
N ILE A 617 14.83 5.75 -23.10
CA ILE A 617 15.04 4.71 -22.10
C ILE A 617 14.59 5.21 -20.72
N ASP A 618 13.96 4.32 -19.95
CA ASP A 618 13.62 4.47 -18.53
C ASP A 618 14.17 3.24 -17.80
N LEU A 619 15.13 3.44 -16.91
CA LEU A 619 15.76 2.38 -16.12
C LEU A 619 15.61 2.71 -14.64
N ARG A 620 15.03 1.80 -13.88
CA ARG A 620 14.84 1.92 -12.44
C ARG A 620 15.30 0.64 -11.76
N VAL A 621 16.18 0.76 -10.79
CA VAL A 621 16.79 -0.37 -10.08
C VAL A 621 16.86 -0.09 -8.60
N SER A 622 16.53 -1.09 -7.79
CA SER A 622 16.76 -1.08 -6.34
C SER A 622 17.45 -2.35 -5.91
N SER A 623 18.43 -2.20 -5.03
CA SER A 623 19.08 -3.30 -4.31
C SER A 623 18.93 -3.04 -2.81
N LEU A 624 18.33 -3.99 -2.10
CA LEU A 624 17.94 -3.87 -0.69
C LEU A 624 18.51 -5.03 0.11
N ASN A 625 19.02 -4.73 1.30
CA ASN A 625 19.41 -5.73 2.29
C ASN A 625 18.71 -5.42 3.61
N THR A 626 17.96 -6.37 4.14
CA THR A 626 17.21 -6.24 5.39
C THR A 626 17.55 -7.39 6.33
N LYS A 627 17.53 -7.11 7.65
CA LYS A 627 17.69 -8.16 8.66
C LYS A 627 17.13 -7.71 10.01
N ILE A 628 16.61 -8.66 10.78
CA ILE A 628 16.40 -8.53 12.22
C ILE A 628 17.77 -8.56 12.88
N SER A 629 18.06 -7.62 13.77
CA SER A 629 19.39 -7.44 14.40
C SER A 629 19.40 -7.68 15.90
N SER A 630 18.24 -7.89 16.52
CA SER A 630 18.09 -8.28 17.93
C SER A 630 17.85 -9.78 18.07
N ASP A 631 18.29 -10.33 19.20
CA ASP A 631 17.84 -11.68 19.61
C ASP A 631 16.37 -11.60 20.06
N TYR A 632 15.52 -12.28 19.34
CA TYR A 632 14.10 -12.34 19.62
C TYR A 632 13.56 -13.74 19.32
N GLU A 633 12.93 -14.36 20.30
CA GLU A 633 12.31 -15.67 20.17
C GLU A 633 10.83 -15.51 19.85
N ALA A 634 10.42 -16.02 18.70
CA ALA A 634 9.05 -15.97 18.22
C ALA A 634 8.52 -17.37 17.89
N LEU A 635 7.23 -17.57 18.09
CA LEU A 635 6.53 -18.77 17.68
C LEU A 635 5.87 -18.55 16.32
N ASP A 636 6.31 -19.30 15.31
CA ASP A 636 5.62 -19.32 14.02
C ASP A 636 4.25 -19.99 14.18
N ASN A 637 3.18 -19.33 13.73
CA ASN A 637 1.81 -19.84 13.83
C ASN A 637 1.63 -21.24 13.18
N ILE A 638 2.36 -21.56 12.11
CA ILE A 638 2.35 -22.91 11.54
C ILE A 638 2.81 -23.97 12.53
N LYS A 639 3.77 -23.62 13.38
CA LYS A 639 4.24 -24.51 14.43
C LYS A 639 3.31 -24.55 15.63
N SER A 640 2.57 -23.45 15.88
CA SER A 640 1.57 -23.41 16.94
C SER A 640 0.41 -24.38 16.69
N GLU A 641 0.08 -24.66 15.43
CA GLU A 641 -0.92 -25.68 15.08
C GLU A 641 -0.52 -27.09 15.55
N LEU A 642 0.76 -27.42 15.56
CA LEU A 642 1.25 -28.67 16.13
C LEU A 642 0.87 -28.83 17.61
N TYR A 643 0.67 -27.71 18.32
CA TYR A 643 0.24 -27.74 19.70
C TYR A 643 -1.21 -28.25 19.87
N PHE A 644 -2.13 -27.86 18.99
CA PHE A 644 -3.52 -28.34 19.05
C PHE A 644 -3.64 -29.81 18.73
N PHE A 645 -2.67 -30.38 18.02
CA PHE A 645 -2.60 -31.79 17.63
C PHE A 645 -1.58 -32.60 18.44
N GLY A 646 -0.77 -31.96 19.33
CA GLY A 646 0.32 -32.56 20.09
C GLY A 646 0.20 -32.42 21.61
N ASN A 647 1.25 -32.80 22.36
CA ASN A 647 1.30 -32.70 23.81
C ASN A 647 1.81 -31.32 24.29
N GLU A 648 1.15 -30.72 25.29
CA GLU A 648 1.43 -29.37 25.86
C GLU A 648 2.88 -29.01 26.17
N PRO A 649 3.73 -29.89 26.73
CA PRO A 649 5.08 -29.49 27.14
C PRO A 649 6.02 -29.08 25.99
N GLU A 650 5.71 -29.41 24.76
CA GLU A 650 6.60 -29.13 23.60
C GLU A 650 6.38 -27.76 22.97
N ARG A 651 5.29 -27.06 23.28
CA ARG A 651 4.93 -25.75 22.72
C ARG A 651 6.03 -24.70 22.89
N TYR A 652 6.56 -24.56 24.08
CA TYR A 652 7.61 -23.58 24.38
C TYR A 652 8.94 -23.89 23.66
N ALA A 653 9.18 -25.15 23.33
CA ALA A 653 10.35 -25.57 22.59
C ALA A 653 10.25 -25.29 21.09
N LEU A 654 9.09 -24.85 20.60
CA LEU A 654 8.88 -24.53 19.18
C LEU A 654 9.25 -23.09 18.83
N ARG A 655 9.52 -22.22 19.82
CA ARG A 655 10.01 -20.87 19.55
C ARG A 655 11.39 -20.91 18.92
N GLU A 656 11.63 -20.02 18.00
CA GLU A 656 12.91 -19.88 17.30
C GLU A 656 13.42 -18.44 17.38
N ASN A 657 14.74 -18.32 17.58
CA ASN A 657 15.40 -17.02 17.48
C ASN A 657 15.40 -16.57 16.01
N ILE A 658 14.71 -15.46 15.73
CA ILE A 658 14.59 -14.91 14.38
C ILE A 658 15.68 -13.88 14.05
N ASN A 659 16.71 -13.71 14.90
CA ASN A 659 17.87 -12.87 14.60
C ASN A 659 18.54 -13.30 13.28
N GLY A 660 18.78 -12.34 12.40
CA GLY A 660 19.36 -12.57 11.08
C GLY A 660 18.33 -12.87 9.98
N ASN A 661 17.05 -13.08 10.31
CA ASN A 661 15.99 -13.22 9.33
C ASN A 661 15.79 -11.93 8.54
N LYS A 662 15.38 -12.07 7.27
CA LYS A 662 14.98 -10.96 6.41
C LYS A 662 13.63 -10.39 6.86
N LEU A 663 13.44 -9.10 6.67
CA LEU A 663 12.14 -8.48 6.85
C LEU A 663 11.15 -8.96 5.77
N ALA A 664 9.87 -8.89 6.09
CA ALA A 664 8.83 -9.27 5.18
C ALA A 664 8.74 -8.31 3.97
N LYS A 665 8.24 -8.81 2.83
CA LYS A 665 7.95 -8.03 1.61
C LYS A 665 9.11 -7.13 1.15
N SER A 666 10.35 -7.59 1.34
CA SER A 666 11.59 -6.87 1.07
C SER A 666 12.46 -7.57 0.03
N PRO A 667 12.08 -7.56 -1.27
CA PRO A 667 12.90 -8.17 -2.32
C PRO A 667 14.29 -7.55 -2.38
N GLU A 668 15.34 -8.39 -2.43
CA GLU A 668 16.73 -7.93 -2.48
C GLU A 668 17.07 -7.16 -3.75
N PHE A 669 16.33 -7.41 -4.82
CA PHE A 669 16.57 -6.77 -6.11
C PHE A 669 15.26 -6.57 -6.88
N THR A 670 15.03 -5.33 -7.34
CA THR A 670 13.96 -5.01 -8.28
C THR A 670 14.52 -4.18 -9.44
N ALA A 671 14.00 -4.40 -10.64
CA ALA A 671 14.42 -3.64 -11.81
C ALA A 671 13.24 -3.44 -12.78
N ASN A 672 13.16 -2.25 -13.34
CA ASN A 672 12.29 -1.91 -14.47
C ASN A 672 13.15 -1.31 -15.57
N LEU A 673 12.98 -1.81 -16.79
CA LEU A 673 13.60 -1.28 -18.00
C LEU A 673 12.52 -1.03 -19.04
N GLY A 674 12.26 0.23 -19.35
CA GLY A 674 11.40 0.70 -20.41
C GLY A 674 12.20 1.20 -21.61
N LEU A 675 11.79 0.82 -22.82
CA LEU A 675 12.26 1.37 -24.08
C LEU A 675 11.07 1.93 -24.84
N GLN A 676 11.14 3.18 -25.25
CA GLN A 676 10.10 3.86 -26.01
C GLN A 676 10.63 4.30 -27.36
N TYR A 677 9.91 3.97 -28.41
CA TYR A 677 10.14 4.42 -29.77
C TYR A 677 9.02 5.37 -30.20
N ASP A 678 9.37 6.58 -30.60
CA ASP A 678 8.51 7.57 -31.20
C ASP A 678 8.82 7.72 -32.70
N GLY A 679 7.82 7.52 -33.56
CA GLY A 679 7.98 7.53 -34.99
C GLY A 679 6.68 7.86 -35.72
N LYS A 680 6.61 7.46 -36.99
CA LYS A 680 5.40 7.63 -37.82
C LYS A 680 5.14 6.37 -38.64
N LEU A 681 3.87 6.03 -38.79
CA LEU A 681 3.44 5.03 -39.76
C LEU A 681 3.66 5.51 -41.19
N LYS A 682 3.60 4.59 -42.16
CA LYS A 682 3.68 4.93 -43.61
C LYS A 682 2.57 5.90 -44.06
N SER A 683 1.47 5.94 -43.36
CA SER A 683 0.38 6.91 -43.53
C SER A 683 0.71 8.33 -43.07
N GLY A 684 1.81 8.51 -42.34
CA GLY A 684 2.19 9.77 -41.68
C GLY A 684 1.66 9.93 -40.24
N MET A 685 0.77 9.05 -39.76
CA MET A 685 0.24 9.09 -38.40
C MET A 685 1.34 8.86 -37.37
N PRO A 686 1.42 9.67 -36.29
CA PRO A 686 2.36 9.45 -35.20
C PRO A 686 2.14 8.05 -34.57
N LEU A 687 3.26 7.40 -34.28
CA LEU A 687 3.31 6.09 -33.63
C LEU A 687 4.24 6.16 -32.43
N ARG A 688 3.78 5.70 -31.28
CA ARG A 688 4.60 5.39 -30.11
C ARG A 688 4.54 3.90 -29.85
N ALA A 689 5.69 3.28 -29.60
CA ALA A 689 5.77 1.89 -29.18
C ALA A 689 6.65 1.78 -27.94
N THR A 690 6.15 1.13 -26.90
CA THR A 690 6.87 0.93 -25.64
C THR A 690 7.02 -0.56 -25.36
N ALA A 691 8.21 -0.97 -24.95
CA ALA A 691 8.50 -2.30 -24.41
C ALA A 691 9.06 -2.15 -23.01
N GLU A 692 8.54 -2.91 -22.06
CA GLU A 692 8.90 -2.81 -20.66
C GLU A 692 9.21 -4.20 -20.09
N VAL A 693 10.32 -4.29 -19.37
CA VAL A 693 10.75 -5.47 -18.62
C VAL A 693 10.71 -5.14 -17.14
N ILE A 694 9.88 -5.85 -16.38
CA ILE A 694 9.73 -5.67 -14.94
C ILE A 694 10.23 -6.94 -14.27
N HIS A 695 11.23 -6.82 -13.40
CA HIS A 695 11.76 -7.91 -12.60
C HIS A 695 11.57 -7.62 -11.11
N ARG A 696 10.99 -8.59 -10.40
CA ARG A 696 10.93 -8.61 -8.94
C ARG A 696 11.70 -9.83 -8.43
N GLY A 697 12.68 -9.61 -7.56
CA GLY A 697 13.42 -10.64 -6.85
C GLY A 697 12.54 -11.41 -5.89
N ASP A 698 13.05 -12.53 -5.39
CA ASP A 698 12.40 -13.29 -4.33
C ASP A 698 12.45 -12.54 -3.01
N PHE A 699 11.46 -12.80 -2.15
CA PHE A 699 11.36 -12.21 -0.82
C PHE A 699 10.65 -13.15 0.15
N GLN A 700 10.72 -12.83 1.43
CA GLN A 700 9.95 -13.49 2.47
C GLN A 700 8.65 -12.73 2.72
N GLN A 701 7.53 -13.45 2.88
CA GLN A 701 6.28 -12.77 3.15
C GLN A 701 6.07 -12.44 4.63
N ARG A 702 6.71 -13.18 5.56
CA ARG A 702 6.68 -12.95 7.02
C ARG A 702 8.09 -12.95 7.58
N VAL A 703 8.24 -12.39 8.78
CA VAL A 703 9.53 -12.30 9.49
C VAL A 703 10.08 -13.64 9.97
N PHE A 704 9.26 -14.69 10.01
CA PHE A 704 9.69 -16.04 10.38
C PHE A 704 10.61 -16.70 9.36
N ASN A 705 10.51 -16.29 8.10
CA ASN A 705 11.27 -16.85 6.98
C ASN A 705 11.12 -18.39 6.88
N ASN A 706 9.91 -18.89 7.14
CA ASN A 706 9.60 -20.31 7.06
C ASN A 706 9.80 -20.81 5.62
N PRO A 707 10.67 -21.82 5.38
CA PRO A 707 11.02 -22.22 4.03
C PRO A 707 9.87 -22.88 3.25
N PHE A 708 8.82 -23.32 3.93
CA PHE A 708 7.68 -24.00 3.30
C PHE A 708 6.63 -23.02 2.78
N VAL A 709 6.40 -21.90 3.48
CA VAL A 709 5.25 -21.03 3.24
C VAL A 709 5.61 -19.55 3.01
N ASP A 710 6.78 -19.09 3.46
CA ASP A 710 7.08 -17.65 3.44
C ASP A 710 7.79 -17.18 2.18
N LYS A 711 8.39 -18.11 1.41
CA LYS A 711 9.15 -17.73 0.24
C LYS A 711 8.26 -17.42 -0.95
N VAL A 712 8.32 -16.19 -1.42
CA VAL A 712 7.72 -15.74 -2.69
C VAL A 712 8.82 -15.70 -3.74
N ASP A 713 8.69 -16.52 -4.78
CA ASP A 713 9.69 -16.64 -5.83
C ASP A 713 9.74 -15.41 -6.76
N SER A 714 10.92 -15.15 -7.30
CA SER A 714 11.14 -14.09 -8.27
C SER A 714 10.39 -14.31 -9.58
N TYR A 715 10.02 -13.23 -10.24
CA TYR A 715 9.45 -13.29 -11.58
C TYR A 715 9.87 -12.11 -12.45
N THR A 716 9.72 -12.30 -13.76
CA THR A 716 9.93 -11.25 -14.77
C THR A 716 8.71 -11.18 -15.68
N VAL A 717 8.21 -9.97 -15.90
CA VAL A 717 7.05 -9.66 -16.75
C VAL A 717 7.51 -8.80 -17.92
N LEU A 718 6.94 -9.05 -19.10
CA LEU A 718 7.12 -8.23 -20.28
C LEU A 718 5.81 -7.56 -20.67
N ASN A 719 5.83 -6.24 -20.87
CA ASN A 719 4.70 -5.46 -21.33
C ASN A 719 5.03 -4.79 -22.67
N PHE A 720 4.04 -4.67 -23.53
CA PHE A 720 4.14 -3.93 -24.78
C PHE A 720 2.94 -3.03 -24.95
N THR A 721 3.20 -1.76 -25.29
CA THR A 721 2.14 -0.78 -25.62
C THR A 721 2.46 -0.16 -26.97
N THR A 722 1.45 -0.03 -27.82
CA THR A 722 1.56 0.69 -29.09
C THR A 722 0.42 1.68 -29.19
N SER A 723 0.74 2.95 -29.39
CA SER A 723 -0.21 4.05 -29.52
C SER A 723 -0.10 4.67 -30.90
N VAL A 724 -1.22 4.89 -31.58
CA VAL A 724 -1.30 5.57 -32.87
C VAL A 724 -2.22 6.76 -32.73
N GLU A 725 -1.74 7.95 -33.05
CA GLU A 725 -2.56 9.14 -33.15
C GLU A 725 -3.18 9.23 -34.54
N VAL A 726 -4.49 8.97 -34.63
CA VAL A 726 -5.25 8.96 -35.90
C VAL A 726 -5.45 10.39 -36.41
N ASP A 727 -5.73 11.30 -35.50
CA ASP A 727 -5.81 12.75 -35.71
C ASP A 727 -5.42 13.46 -34.38
N GLU A 728 -5.42 14.80 -34.38
CA GLU A 728 -5.05 15.61 -33.22
C GLU A 728 -5.90 15.35 -31.96
N LYS A 729 -7.02 14.67 -32.10
CA LYS A 729 -8.00 14.43 -31.01
C LYS A 729 -8.31 12.95 -30.78
N THR A 730 -7.81 12.05 -31.61
CA THR A 730 -8.18 10.63 -31.59
C THR A 730 -6.94 9.76 -31.56
N GLY A 731 -6.79 8.96 -30.52
CA GLY A 731 -5.73 7.96 -30.38
C GLY A 731 -6.30 6.54 -30.24
N ILE A 732 -5.52 5.58 -30.70
CA ILE A 732 -5.79 4.15 -30.53
C ILE A 732 -4.57 3.52 -29.89
N ASP A 733 -4.76 2.83 -28.76
CA ASP A 733 -3.70 2.10 -28.08
C ASP A 733 -4.02 0.60 -28.10
N PHE A 734 -2.99 -0.18 -28.36
CA PHE A 734 -3.00 -1.63 -28.21
C PHE A 734 -1.96 -2.03 -27.17
N MET A 735 -2.37 -2.77 -26.16
CA MET A 735 -1.52 -3.17 -25.02
C MET A 735 -1.51 -4.68 -24.88
N ILE A 736 -0.34 -5.22 -24.58
CA ILE A 736 -0.16 -6.61 -24.15
C ILE A 736 0.58 -6.54 -22.80
N LEU A 737 -0.16 -6.80 -21.74
CA LEU A 737 0.40 -6.87 -20.38
C LEU A 737 0.70 -8.32 -20.04
N ASN A 738 1.79 -8.56 -19.29
CA ASN A 738 2.28 -9.90 -18.99
C ASN A 738 2.35 -10.79 -20.25
N ALA A 739 3.03 -10.34 -21.29
CA ALA A 739 3.06 -10.98 -22.62
C ALA A 739 3.55 -12.44 -22.57
N THR A 740 4.36 -12.80 -21.59
CA THR A 740 4.88 -14.15 -21.38
C THR A 740 3.90 -15.07 -20.62
N ASP A 741 2.75 -14.54 -20.19
CA ASP A 741 1.73 -15.25 -19.41
C ASP A 741 2.32 -15.89 -18.13
N LYS A 742 3.12 -15.12 -17.41
CA LYS A 742 3.77 -15.60 -16.20
C LYS A 742 2.78 -15.66 -15.04
N ASP A 743 2.63 -16.82 -14.42
CA ASP A 743 1.93 -16.98 -13.13
C ASP A 743 2.91 -16.66 -12.00
N GLY A 744 3.23 -15.38 -11.83
CA GLY A 744 4.06 -14.91 -10.72
C GLY A 744 3.24 -14.81 -9.45
N MET A 745 3.79 -15.24 -8.33
CA MET A 745 3.17 -15.03 -7.02
C MET A 745 3.31 -13.56 -6.62
N ASN A 746 2.18 -12.88 -6.41
CA ASN A 746 2.17 -11.49 -5.94
C ASN A 746 2.37 -11.41 -4.44
N SER A 747 1.63 -12.21 -3.70
CA SER A 747 1.70 -12.34 -2.25
C SER A 747 1.33 -13.74 -1.84
N ALA A 748 1.68 -14.09 -0.61
CA ALA A 748 1.15 -15.23 0.08
C ALA A 748 0.69 -14.77 1.47
N MET A 749 -0.27 -15.44 2.06
CA MET A 749 -0.75 -15.16 3.40
C MET A 749 -1.03 -16.46 4.14
N THR A 750 -0.48 -16.58 5.31
CA THR A 750 -0.79 -17.65 6.24
C THR A 750 -1.81 -17.15 7.26
N ASP A 751 -2.91 -17.88 7.43
CA ASP A 751 -3.87 -17.57 8.48
C ASP A 751 -3.19 -17.66 9.85
N VAL A 752 -3.48 -16.66 10.69
CA VAL A 752 -2.84 -16.54 12.01
C VAL A 752 -3.73 -17.03 13.14
N PHE A 753 -5.01 -17.30 12.87
CA PHE A 753 -5.99 -17.66 13.89
C PHE A 753 -6.64 -19.04 13.68
N GLY A 754 -6.54 -19.60 12.50
CA GLY A 754 -7.19 -20.85 12.10
C GLY A 754 -6.22 -22.02 11.96
N VAL A 755 -6.47 -22.85 10.98
CA VAL A 755 -5.69 -24.08 10.70
C VAL A 755 -4.37 -23.84 9.96
N ALA A 756 -3.81 -22.65 10.06
CA ALA A 756 -2.56 -22.24 9.41
C ALA A 756 -2.51 -22.40 7.89
N GLY A 757 -3.66 -22.42 7.22
CA GLY A 757 -3.75 -22.49 5.77
C GLY A 757 -3.03 -21.31 5.12
N THR A 758 -2.15 -21.60 4.16
CA THR A 758 -1.45 -20.56 3.41
C THR A 758 -2.02 -20.45 2.01
N GLY A 759 -2.59 -19.28 1.69
CA GLY A 759 -3.08 -18.95 0.37
C GLY A 759 -2.10 -18.07 -0.40
N VAL A 760 -2.05 -18.25 -1.71
CA VAL A 760 -1.23 -17.44 -2.62
C VAL A 760 -2.11 -16.71 -3.61
N GLU A 761 -1.74 -15.47 -3.90
CA GLU A 761 -2.34 -14.64 -4.92
C GLU A 761 -1.36 -14.47 -6.07
N LEU A 762 -1.84 -14.62 -7.29
CA LEU A 762 -1.04 -14.49 -8.50
C LEU A 762 -1.18 -13.10 -9.09
N ILE A 763 -0.13 -12.62 -9.79
CA ILE A 763 -0.23 -11.46 -10.65
C ILE A 763 -1.25 -11.71 -11.77
N PRO A 764 -1.87 -10.66 -12.35
CA PRO A 764 -2.77 -10.84 -13.48
C PRO A 764 -2.14 -11.64 -14.64
N PRO A 765 -2.88 -12.54 -15.30
CA PRO A 765 -2.40 -13.26 -16.48
C PRO A 765 -2.18 -12.32 -17.65
N ARG A 766 -1.80 -12.85 -18.81
CA ARG A 766 -1.65 -12.07 -20.03
C ARG A 766 -2.95 -11.38 -20.42
N GLN A 767 -2.89 -10.06 -20.56
CA GLN A 767 -4.02 -9.23 -20.98
C GLN A 767 -3.74 -8.61 -22.36
N PHE A 768 -4.78 -8.59 -23.20
CA PHE A 768 -4.82 -7.85 -24.44
C PHE A 768 -5.87 -6.76 -24.30
N ILE A 769 -5.47 -5.51 -24.50
CA ILE A 769 -6.36 -4.36 -24.32
C ILE A 769 -6.28 -3.49 -25.57
N LEU A 770 -7.43 -3.13 -26.11
CA LEU A 770 -7.59 -2.12 -27.15
C LEU A 770 -8.32 -0.93 -26.56
N ARG A 771 -7.69 0.27 -26.60
CA ARG A 771 -8.24 1.52 -26.07
C ARG A 771 -8.41 2.54 -27.20
N LEU A 772 -9.60 3.11 -27.29
CA LEU A 772 -9.91 4.26 -28.14
C LEU A 772 -10.02 5.49 -27.28
N ARG A 773 -9.17 6.50 -27.53
CA ARG A 773 -9.15 7.80 -26.85
C ARG A 773 -9.72 8.90 -27.74
N LYS A 774 -10.51 9.82 -27.13
CA LYS A 774 -11.00 11.00 -27.80
C LYS A 774 -10.88 12.23 -26.91
N GLN A 775 -10.36 13.34 -27.47
CA GLN A 775 -10.28 14.64 -26.80
C GLN A 775 -11.08 15.69 -27.58
N TYR A 776 -11.64 16.67 -26.88
CA TYR A 776 -12.46 17.73 -27.45
C TYR A 776 -11.99 19.12 -27.00
#